data_b5f5f15f384e2371df1b281625910df5
#
_entry.id   b5f5f15f384e2371df1b281625910df5
#
_cell.length_a   1.000
_cell.length_b   1.000
_cell.length_c   1.000
_cell.angle_alpha   90.00
_cell.angle_beta   90.00
_cell.angle_gamma   90.00
#
_symmetry.space_group_name_H-M   'P 1'
#
loop_
_entity.id
_entity.type
_entity.pdbx_description
1 polymer ?
#
loop_
_entity_poly.entity_id
_entity_poly.type
_entity_poly.pdbx_seq_one_letter_code
_entity_poly.pdbx_strand_id
1 'polypeptide(L)'
;LGCYGNSFNETPHLDKLAKQGLRFTHAYASAPVCSPYRAALLTGQHPARVGILDYLRPNSSNALPVSHVTLPKILRRNGYSTGMVGKWHLTGYKYQEAKFEIRPTAHGFDWNVGSEVKGVGNGANFWPYVFRTQSIRWLDLAENRMGKNEYLTDRLNLEAVDFVERSKGKPFFLYLSHYAPHSILNGRPDLVDKYRKKHPPGPSERDRCYLCQDAGLKGDAGNHWASHHNPHLAAMLESIDDGIGLLAKKLEELGLAENTIFIFSSDNGGERKVTSNAPLRGGKSQLYEGGIRVPLIVRWPGGKVPEDKICTQPVVNHDFYPTLLEAAGIKPDPAQVLDGVSTLATWKNPKAAPKRKALHWHYPLDKPHFLGGVSAGAIREGDWKLIEYFDPARSDKFELFDLGKDPSEKKDLASSDPKRVEELHHKLIDWRERTGARIPSRPLLASPRNLHFGEHFSEGQVSENWFFQKEWQVENGVLRRNQFAGQNKRLFYKEPNFKDAVIRFEFRFDEAKDMRLVTGASGHYNTVVHIRRDHFFIQTAQDDRGPWFSMRHSECAYDFKPGKWYVMTIEFIGDQVVAHLNHEHLVYAKHPIIDQERTYFAIQVDQAGASFDNLQVFGAGRHRDRESNLAHIQKSKNRFPVKKSVRDEHDIRKRNLHARFHMDDSAYRKLVVEIERLDAEKVERFPEAFSSHKAF
;
A
#
# COMPACT_ATOMS: atom_id res chain seq x y z
N LEU A 1 -5.79 5.95 -26.93
CA LEU A 1 -7.16 6.29 -27.30
C LEU A 1 -7.13 7.33 -28.40
N GLY A 2 -8.07 7.22 -29.41
CA GLY A 2 -8.15 8.14 -30.54
C GLY A 2 -8.34 9.59 -30.11
N CYS A 3 -9.28 9.87 -29.22
CA CYS A 3 -9.56 11.21 -28.67
C CYS A 3 -8.39 11.84 -27.88
N TYR A 4 -7.33 11.09 -27.57
CA TYR A 4 -6.07 11.58 -26.98
C TYR A 4 -4.90 11.57 -27.98
N GLY A 5 -5.18 11.42 -29.29
CA GLY A 5 -4.22 11.57 -30.39
C GLY A 5 -3.52 10.28 -30.85
N ASN A 6 -3.93 9.11 -30.38
CA ASN A 6 -3.41 7.84 -30.90
C ASN A 6 -4.14 7.45 -32.19
N SER A 7 -3.41 7.26 -33.29
CA SER A 7 -3.96 6.90 -34.58
C SER A 7 -3.95 5.40 -34.88
N PHE A 8 -3.21 4.62 -34.11
CA PHE A 8 -3.12 3.16 -34.29
C PHE A 8 -4.29 2.42 -33.62
N ASN A 9 -4.55 2.70 -32.35
CA ASN A 9 -5.65 2.09 -31.60
C ASN A 9 -6.99 2.70 -32.02
N GLU A 10 -7.93 1.87 -32.43
CA GLU A 10 -9.26 2.32 -32.85
C GLU A 10 -10.22 2.27 -31.65
N THR A 11 -10.73 3.44 -31.28
CA THR A 11 -11.62 3.60 -30.13
C THR A 11 -12.80 4.53 -30.46
N PRO A 12 -13.62 4.18 -31.51
CA PRO A 12 -14.65 5.07 -32.04
C PRO A 12 -15.76 5.40 -31.05
N HIS A 13 -16.11 4.48 -30.14
CA HIS A 13 -17.14 4.72 -29.14
C HIS A 13 -16.67 5.65 -28.03
N LEU A 14 -15.40 5.51 -27.58
CA LEU A 14 -14.75 6.45 -26.67
C LEU A 14 -14.56 7.82 -27.29
N ASP A 15 -14.21 7.87 -28.58
CA ASP A 15 -14.07 9.13 -29.31
C ASP A 15 -15.42 9.83 -29.45
N LYS A 16 -16.51 9.08 -29.69
CA LYS A 16 -17.89 9.59 -29.63
C LYS A 16 -18.26 10.08 -28.24
N LEU A 17 -17.96 9.30 -27.19
CA LEU A 17 -18.22 9.69 -25.80
C LEU A 17 -17.50 11.00 -25.44
N ALA A 18 -16.27 11.18 -25.89
CA ALA A 18 -15.48 12.40 -25.69
C ALA A 18 -16.08 13.63 -26.39
N LYS A 19 -16.65 13.45 -27.60
CA LYS A 19 -17.39 14.50 -28.33
C LYS A 19 -18.72 14.84 -27.66
N GLN A 20 -19.37 13.87 -27.01
CA GLN A 20 -20.64 14.06 -26.30
C GLN A 20 -20.44 14.49 -24.84
N GLY A 21 -19.23 14.80 -24.41
CA GLY A 21 -18.92 15.14 -23.03
C GLY A 21 -17.70 16.02 -22.88
N LEU A 22 -17.15 15.98 -21.69
CA LEU A 22 -15.98 16.73 -21.27
C LEU A 22 -14.77 15.83 -21.18
N ARG A 23 -13.70 16.14 -21.92
CA ARG A 23 -12.42 15.42 -21.90
C ARG A 23 -11.40 16.18 -21.07
N PHE A 24 -10.81 15.51 -20.09
CA PHE A 24 -9.77 16.11 -19.24
C PHE A 24 -8.38 15.76 -19.75
N THR A 25 -7.50 16.77 -19.77
CA THR A 25 -6.08 16.58 -20.11
C THR A 25 -5.19 16.49 -18.89
N HIS A 26 -5.65 16.90 -17.71
CA HIS A 26 -4.92 16.86 -16.44
C HIS A 26 -5.70 16.08 -15.36
N ALA A 27 -6.12 14.85 -15.71
CA ALA A 27 -6.68 13.92 -14.76
C ALA A 27 -5.60 12.97 -14.23
N TYR A 28 -5.63 12.73 -12.93
CA TYR A 28 -4.59 11.98 -12.26
C TYR A 28 -5.11 10.77 -11.51
N ALA A 29 -4.34 9.69 -11.54
CA ALA A 29 -4.43 8.60 -10.59
C ALA A 29 -3.74 9.01 -9.27
N SER A 30 -4.34 8.72 -8.13
CA SER A 30 -3.74 8.99 -6.81
C SER A 30 -2.54 8.13 -6.47
N ALA A 31 -2.25 7.13 -7.30
CA ALA A 31 -1.06 6.28 -7.21
C ALA A 31 -0.73 5.70 -8.59
N PRO A 32 0.53 5.32 -8.86
CA PRO A 32 0.95 4.82 -10.17
C PRO A 32 0.67 3.31 -10.36
N VAL A 33 -0.16 2.69 -9.50
CA VAL A 33 -0.52 1.26 -9.53
C VAL A 33 -1.95 1.02 -9.07
N CYS A 34 -2.50 -0.18 -9.37
CA CYS A 34 -3.92 -0.51 -9.31
C CYS A 34 -4.59 -0.37 -7.93
N SER A 35 -4.14 -1.13 -6.90
CA SER A 35 -4.88 -1.25 -5.63
C SER A 35 -5.06 0.08 -4.90
N PRO A 36 -4.03 0.95 -4.74
CA PRO A 36 -4.21 2.24 -4.09
C PRO A 36 -5.14 3.19 -4.86
N TYR A 37 -5.12 3.18 -6.21
CA TYR A 37 -6.08 3.93 -7.01
C TYR A 37 -7.52 3.51 -6.70
N ARG A 38 -7.78 2.19 -6.68
CA ARG A 38 -9.12 1.61 -6.47
C ARG A 38 -9.63 1.90 -5.06
N ALA A 39 -8.77 1.77 -4.06
CA ALA A 39 -9.08 2.14 -2.69
C ALA A 39 -9.47 3.62 -2.58
N ALA A 40 -8.69 4.50 -3.19
CA ALA A 40 -8.93 5.94 -3.18
C ALA A 40 -10.25 6.33 -3.88
N LEU A 41 -10.55 5.72 -5.04
CA LEU A 41 -11.81 5.93 -5.76
C LEU A 41 -13.02 5.59 -4.89
N LEU A 42 -12.98 4.43 -4.21
CA LEU A 42 -14.11 3.93 -3.44
C LEU A 42 -14.29 4.62 -2.09
N THR A 43 -13.25 5.21 -1.53
CA THR A 43 -13.29 5.83 -0.19
C THR A 43 -13.30 7.36 -0.20
N GLY A 44 -12.93 7.99 -1.32
CA GLY A 44 -12.71 9.44 -1.38
C GLY A 44 -11.48 9.91 -0.58
N GLN A 45 -10.64 8.95 -0.15
CA GLN A 45 -9.46 9.20 0.67
C GLN A 45 -8.18 8.96 -0.12
N HIS A 46 -7.11 9.67 0.25
CA HIS A 46 -5.80 9.41 -0.33
C HIS A 46 -5.29 8.01 0.08
N PRO A 47 -4.58 7.27 -0.80
CA PRO A 47 -4.04 5.94 -0.48
C PRO A 47 -3.23 5.87 0.81
N ALA A 48 -2.52 6.95 1.16
CA ALA A 48 -1.74 7.03 2.40
C ALA A 48 -2.62 7.00 3.66
N ARG A 49 -3.84 7.54 3.60
CA ARG A 49 -4.80 7.47 4.71
C ARG A 49 -5.47 6.10 4.80
N VAL A 50 -5.73 5.49 3.64
CA VAL A 50 -6.33 4.14 3.57
C VAL A 50 -5.35 3.05 3.98
N GLY A 51 -4.02 3.32 3.88
CA GLY A 51 -2.99 2.33 4.19
C GLY A 51 -2.69 1.33 3.06
N ILE A 52 -3.30 1.49 1.88
CA ILE A 52 -2.98 0.68 0.69
C ILE A 52 -2.06 1.49 -0.21
N LEU A 53 -0.75 1.25 -0.12
CA LEU A 53 0.28 2.08 -0.73
C LEU A 53 0.91 1.48 -2.00
N ASP A 54 0.82 0.15 -2.17
CA ASP A 54 1.28 -0.58 -3.36
C ASP A 54 0.17 -1.54 -3.82
N TYR A 55 0.35 -2.19 -5.00
CA TYR A 55 -0.60 -3.20 -5.44
C TYR A 55 -0.58 -4.41 -4.50
N LEU A 56 -1.75 -4.90 -4.16
CA LEU A 56 -1.89 -6.04 -3.27
C LEU A 56 -1.46 -7.32 -4.00
N ARG A 57 -0.47 -8.01 -3.45
CA ARG A 57 0.00 -9.30 -3.95
C ARG A 57 -0.86 -10.43 -3.39
N PRO A 58 -0.82 -11.62 -4.00
CA PRO A 58 -1.55 -12.78 -3.50
C PRO A 58 -1.34 -13.06 -2.01
N ASN A 59 -0.12 -12.85 -1.53
CA ASN A 59 0.27 -13.06 -0.14
C ASN A 59 0.25 -11.79 0.73
N SER A 60 -0.37 -10.71 0.26
CA SER A 60 -0.56 -9.51 1.08
C SER A 60 -1.52 -9.80 2.22
N SER A 61 -1.13 -9.38 3.43
CA SER A 61 -2.00 -9.41 4.60
C SER A 61 -2.95 -8.19 4.65
N ASN A 62 -2.78 -7.23 3.73
CA ASN A 62 -3.55 -6.00 3.67
C ASN A 62 -4.78 -6.14 2.76
N ALA A 63 -5.86 -5.47 3.13
CA ALA A 63 -7.09 -5.36 2.37
C ALA A 63 -7.74 -4.00 2.61
N LEU A 64 -8.73 -3.61 1.79
CA LEU A 64 -9.55 -2.45 2.10
C LEU A 64 -10.38 -2.76 3.35
N PRO A 65 -10.22 -2.02 4.47
CA PRO A 65 -10.98 -2.27 5.68
C PRO A 65 -12.49 -2.08 5.47
N VAL A 66 -13.29 -3.01 5.98
CA VAL A 66 -14.75 -2.93 5.87
C VAL A 66 -15.37 -1.79 6.67
N SER A 67 -14.62 -1.19 7.59
CA SER A 67 -15.04 -0.01 8.35
C SER A 67 -15.22 1.25 7.49
N HIS A 68 -14.53 1.35 6.35
CA HIS A 68 -14.69 2.50 5.45
C HIS A 68 -16.12 2.59 4.90
N VAL A 69 -16.67 3.80 4.88
CA VAL A 69 -17.91 4.12 4.19
C VAL A 69 -17.60 4.34 2.72
N THR A 70 -17.56 3.23 1.97
CA THR A 70 -17.27 3.28 0.53
C THR A 70 -18.41 3.91 -0.25
N LEU A 71 -18.11 4.42 -1.45
CA LEU A 71 -19.09 5.03 -2.34
C LEU A 71 -20.32 4.13 -2.59
N PRO A 72 -20.17 2.82 -2.90
CA PRO A 72 -21.35 1.96 -3.03
C PRO A 72 -22.12 1.78 -1.72
N LYS A 73 -21.44 1.75 -0.54
CA LYS A 73 -22.16 1.68 0.74
C LYS A 73 -23.09 2.88 0.95
N ILE A 74 -22.59 4.09 0.74
CA ILE A 74 -23.40 5.29 0.96
C ILE A 74 -24.49 5.44 -0.10
N LEU A 75 -24.22 5.11 -1.37
CA LEU A 75 -25.22 5.11 -2.44
C LEU A 75 -26.32 4.08 -2.17
N ARG A 76 -25.97 2.86 -1.77
CA ARG A 76 -26.94 1.82 -1.40
C ARG A 76 -27.84 2.24 -0.25
N ARG A 77 -27.29 2.87 0.79
CA ARG A 77 -28.09 3.45 1.91
C ARG A 77 -29.10 4.50 1.43
N ASN A 78 -28.84 5.11 0.27
CA ASN A 78 -29.71 6.11 -0.35
C ASN A 78 -30.52 5.56 -1.53
N GLY A 79 -30.75 4.24 -1.57
CA GLY A 79 -31.70 3.60 -2.51
C GLY A 79 -31.12 3.25 -3.88
N TYR A 80 -29.82 3.41 -4.12
CA TYR A 80 -29.18 3.02 -5.36
C TYR A 80 -29.00 1.50 -5.44
N SER A 81 -29.22 0.92 -6.62
CA SER A 81 -28.71 -0.39 -6.97
C SER A 81 -27.21 -0.27 -7.24
N THR A 82 -26.38 -1.15 -6.68
CA THR A 82 -24.92 -1.04 -6.76
C THR A 82 -24.31 -2.28 -7.38
N GLY A 83 -23.55 -2.12 -8.46
CA GLY A 83 -22.94 -3.21 -9.22
C GLY A 83 -21.43 -3.05 -9.37
N MET A 84 -20.74 -4.17 -9.19
CA MET A 84 -19.31 -4.34 -9.48
C MET A 84 -19.16 -5.42 -10.56
N VAL A 85 -18.53 -5.07 -11.68
CA VAL A 85 -18.22 -6.01 -12.75
C VAL A 85 -16.72 -5.92 -13.06
N GLY A 86 -16.03 -7.05 -12.94
CA GLY A 86 -14.61 -7.15 -13.23
C GLY A 86 -13.69 -6.97 -12.04
N LYS A 87 -12.49 -6.48 -12.24
CA LYS A 87 -11.35 -6.49 -11.32
C LYS A 87 -11.59 -5.78 -10.01
N TRP A 88 -11.51 -6.51 -8.88
CA TRP A 88 -11.55 -5.97 -7.53
C TRP A 88 -10.18 -5.46 -7.05
N HIS A 89 -9.25 -6.34 -6.79
CA HIS A 89 -7.86 -6.08 -6.41
C HIS A 89 -7.68 -5.22 -5.13
N LEU A 90 -8.59 -5.35 -4.16
CA LEU A 90 -8.56 -4.66 -2.87
C LEU A 90 -8.50 -5.61 -1.68
N THR A 91 -8.03 -6.82 -1.90
CA THR A 91 -7.73 -7.81 -0.88
C THR A 91 -6.48 -8.58 -1.26
N GLY A 92 -5.65 -8.93 -0.26
CA GLY A 92 -4.66 -9.99 -0.40
C GLY A 92 -5.35 -11.34 -0.18
N TYR A 93 -4.72 -12.40 -0.67
CA TYR A 93 -5.23 -13.75 -0.49
C TYR A 93 -4.05 -14.72 -0.35
N LYS A 94 -4.08 -15.57 0.67
CA LYS A 94 -3.22 -16.76 0.70
C LYS A 94 -3.90 -17.88 -0.06
N TYR A 95 -3.15 -18.60 -0.88
CA TYR A 95 -3.65 -19.68 -1.73
C TYR A 95 -4.42 -20.80 -1.01
N GLN A 96 -4.42 -20.84 0.31
CA GLN A 96 -4.98 -21.95 1.08
C GLN A 96 -6.03 -21.54 2.13
N GLU A 97 -6.25 -20.26 2.37
CA GLU A 97 -7.20 -19.83 3.41
C GLU A 97 -8.14 -18.74 2.86
N ALA A 98 -9.38 -19.12 2.57
CA ALA A 98 -10.47 -18.21 2.19
C ALA A 98 -10.79 -17.13 3.25
N LYS A 99 -10.17 -17.19 4.41
CA LYS A 99 -10.40 -16.32 5.57
C LYS A 99 -10.08 -14.83 5.31
N PHE A 100 -9.29 -14.51 4.27
CA PHE A 100 -8.92 -13.13 3.93
C PHE A 100 -9.61 -12.57 2.67
N GLU A 101 -10.57 -13.29 2.12
CA GLU A 101 -11.31 -12.83 0.95
C GLU A 101 -12.37 -11.81 1.34
N ILE A 102 -12.00 -10.52 1.35
CA ILE A 102 -12.98 -9.44 1.49
C ILE A 102 -13.52 -9.09 0.10
N ARG A 103 -14.75 -9.52 -0.17
CA ARG A 103 -15.42 -9.35 -1.46
C ARG A 103 -16.04 -7.96 -1.63
N PRO A 104 -16.31 -7.51 -2.87
CA PRO A 104 -17.02 -6.25 -3.13
C PRO A 104 -18.34 -6.11 -2.37
N THR A 105 -19.06 -7.21 -2.12
CA THR A 105 -20.33 -7.21 -1.39
C THR A 105 -20.19 -6.70 0.04
N ALA A 106 -19.06 -6.96 0.72
CA ALA A 106 -18.77 -6.40 2.04
C ALA A 106 -18.57 -4.87 2.01
N HIS A 107 -18.30 -4.33 0.83
CA HIS A 107 -18.13 -2.90 0.59
C HIS A 107 -19.32 -2.21 -0.04
N GLY A 108 -20.50 -2.87 -0.04
CA GLY A 108 -21.77 -2.26 -0.40
C GLY A 108 -22.22 -2.46 -1.84
N PHE A 109 -21.59 -3.36 -2.59
CA PHE A 109 -22.09 -3.78 -3.88
C PHE A 109 -23.15 -4.88 -3.72
N ASP A 110 -24.35 -4.67 -4.27
CA ASP A 110 -25.43 -5.67 -4.27
C ASP A 110 -25.21 -6.73 -5.34
N TRP A 111 -24.61 -6.35 -6.46
CA TRP A 111 -24.28 -7.19 -7.59
C TRP A 111 -22.76 -7.24 -7.78
N ASN A 112 -22.21 -8.43 -7.90
CA ASN A 112 -20.78 -8.63 -8.11
C ASN A 112 -20.54 -9.79 -9.07
N VAL A 113 -19.91 -9.52 -10.21
CA VAL A 113 -19.59 -10.51 -11.25
C VAL A 113 -18.17 -10.28 -11.78
N GLY A 114 -17.43 -11.36 -11.96
CA GLY A 114 -16.09 -11.33 -12.53
C GLY A 114 -15.04 -10.66 -11.64
N SER A 115 -15.32 -10.51 -10.36
CA SER A 115 -14.42 -9.89 -9.39
C SER A 115 -13.59 -10.94 -8.66
N GLU A 116 -12.93 -11.82 -9.43
CA GLU A 116 -12.09 -12.87 -8.86
C GLU A 116 -11.01 -12.27 -7.96
N VAL A 117 -11.06 -12.66 -6.70
CA VAL A 117 -10.19 -12.15 -5.65
C VAL A 117 -8.72 -12.53 -5.91
N LYS A 118 -8.51 -13.70 -6.52
CA LYS A 118 -7.18 -14.25 -6.84
C LYS A 118 -6.65 -13.77 -8.19
N GLY A 119 -7.46 -13.07 -9.00
CA GLY A 119 -7.13 -12.70 -10.36
C GLY A 119 -6.77 -11.22 -10.50
N VAL A 120 -5.66 -10.97 -11.15
CA VAL A 120 -5.31 -9.67 -11.71
C VAL A 120 -5.34 -9.68 -13.25
N GLY A 121 -5.90 -10.75 -13.83
CA GLY A 121 -6.06 -10.90 -15.29
C GLY A 121 -4.81 -11.34 -16.04
N ASN A 122 -3.86 -11.97 -15.40
CA ASN A 122 -2.57 -12.35 -16.00
C ASN A 122 -2.69 -13.47 -17.05
N GLY A 123 -3.34 -13.21 -18.19
CA GLY A 123 -3.43 -14.13 -19.32
C GLY A 123 -4.61 -15.11 -19.26
N ALA A 124 -5.49 -15.04 -18.26
CA ALA A 124 -6.73 -15.81 -18.19
C ALA A 124 -7.87 -15.12 -18.94
N ASN A 125 -7.63 -14.71 -20.18
CA ASN A 125 -8.55 -13.84 -20.94
C ASN A 125 -9.57 -14.59 -21.78
N PHE A 126 -9.46 -15.91 -21.91
CA PHE A 126 -10.38 -16.75 -22.69
C PHE A 126 -10.98 -17.85 -21.84
N TRP A 127 -12.23 -18.21 -22.13
CA TRP A 127 -12.90 -19.34 -21.51
C TRP A 127 -12.05 -20.62 -21.60
N PRO A 128 -11.91 -21.41 -20.54
CA PRO A 128 -12.55 -21.35 -19.22
C PRO A 128 -11.82 -20.46 -18.19
N TYR A 129 -11.11 -19.44 -18.59
CA TYR A 129 -10.43 -18.44 -17.76
C TYR A 129 -9.42 -19.03 -16.78
N VAL A 130 -8.66 -20.02 -17.25
CA VAL A 130 -7.65 -20.71 -16.45
C VAL A 130 -6.30 -20.03 -16.58
N PHE A 131 -5.69 -19.73 -15.46
CA PHE A 131 -4.35 -19.14 -15.42
C PHE A 131 -3.29 -20.23 -15.34
N ARG A 132 -2.46 -20.36 -16.38
CA ARG A 132 -1.28 -21.23 -16.53
C ARG A 132 -1.47 -22.68 -16.05
N THR A 133 -1.24 -22.99 -14.78
CA THR A 133 -1.31 -24.36 -14.23
C THR A 133 -2.24 -24.47 -13.02
N GLN A 134 -2.79 -23.37 -12.55
CA GLN A 134 -3.71 -23.33 -11.43
C GLN A 134 -5.09 -22.95 -11.93
N SER A 135 -6.06 -23.79 -11.69
CA SER A 135 -7.46 -23.50 -11.98
C SER A 135 -7.99 -22.43 -11.03
N ILE A 136 -7.70 -21.17 -11.34
CA ILE A 136 -8.49 -20.08 -10.79
C ILE A 136 -9.85 -20.18 -11.48
N ARG A 137 -10.77 -20.87 -10.84
CA ARG A 137 -12.14 -20.92 -11.33
C ARG A 137 -12.84 -19.64 -10.85
N TRP A 138 -13.24 -18.86 -11.80
CA TRP A 138 -14.15 -17.74 -11.59
C TRP A 138 -15.51 -18.30 -11.26
N LEU A 139 -15.81 -18.45 -9.99
CA LEU A 139 -17.01 -19.13 -9.52
C LEU A 139 -18.32 -18.47 -10.02
N ASP A 140 -18.28 -17.16 -10.24
CA ASP A 140 -19.37 -16.35 -10.75
C ASP A 140 -19.42 -16.25 -12.29
N LEU A 141 -18.43 -16.84 -12.98
CA LEU A 141 -18.36 -16.99 -14.43
C LEU A 141 -18.21 -18.49 -14.80
N ALA A 142 -18.93 -19.36 -14.11
CA ALA A 142 -18.82 -20.82 -14.24
C ALA A 142 -19.24 -21.36 -15.62
N GLU A 143 -20.08 -20.61 -16.35
CA GLU A 143 -20.59 -20.97 -17.66
C GLU A 143 -20.25 -19.89 -18.69
N ASN A 144 -19.90 -20.31 -19.92
CA ASN A 144 -19.73 -19.35 -21.01
C ASN A 144 -21.11 -18.95 -21.61
N ARG A 145 -21.17 -17.75 -22.14
CA ARG A 145 -22.34 -17.18 -22.83
C ARG A 145 -22.14 -17.01 -24.34
N MET A 146 -20.88 -16.98 -24.78
CA MET A 146 -20.47 -16.62 -26.14
C MET A 146 -19.76 -17.81 -26.85
N GLY A 147 -19.81 -19.02 -26.30
CA GLY A 147 -19.16 -20.20 -26.85
C GLY A 147 -17.74 -20.42 -26.34
N LYS A 148 -17.07 -21.42 -26.93
CA LYS A 148 -15.78 -21.94 -26.41
C LYS A 148 -14.63 -20.94 -26.37
N ASN A 149 -14.69 -19.87 -27.17
CA ASN A 149 -13.64 -18.85 -27.29
C ASN A 149 -14.08 -17.53 -26.64
N GLU A 150 -15.01 -17.58 -25.70
CA GLU A 150 -15.49 -16.39 -24.99
C GLU A 150 -14.31 -15.59 -24.42
N TYR A 151 -14.24 -14.31 -24.82
CA TYR A 151 -13.22 -13.38 -24.35
C TYR A 151 -13.71 -12.67 -23.09
N LEU A 152 -12.87 -12.63 -22.06
CA LEU A 152 -13.25 -12.09 -20.74
C LEU A 152 -13.77 -10.65 -20.80
N THR A 153 -13.11 -9.77 -21.57
CA THR A 153 -13.54 -8.38 -21.70
C THR A 153 -14.95 -8.28 -22.26
N ASP A 154 -15.25 -9.04 -23.34
CA ASP A 154 -16.56 -9.05 -23.98
C ASP A 154 -17.62 -9.64 -23.02
N ARG A 155 -17.27 -10.68 -22.26
CA ARG A 155 -18.15 -11.23 -21.24
C ARG A 155 -18.49 -10.20 -20.16
N LEU A 156 -17.51 -9.46 -19.63
CA LEU A 156 -17.72 -8.41 -18.64
C LEU A 156 -18.58 -7.27 -19.19
N ASN A 157 -18.46 -6.94 -20.49
CA ASN A 157 -19.31 -5.98 -21.16
C ASN A 157 -20.78 -6.40 -21.11
N LEU A 158 -21.07 -7.69 -21.40
CA LEU A 158 -22.44 -8.23 -21.32
C LEU A 158 -23.00 -8.20 -19.88
N GLU A 159 -22.20 -8.58 -18.89
CA GLU A 159 -22.62 -8.53 -17.48
C GLU A 159 -22.93 -7.09 -17.03
N ALA A 160 -22.17 -6.11 -17.54
CA ALA A 160 -22.44 -4.70 -17.27
C ALA A 160 -23.76 -4.22 -17.88
N VAL A 161 -24.06 -4.65 -19.12
CA VAL A 161 -25.35 -4.37 -19.80
C VAL A 161 -26.51 -4.99 -19.03
N ASP A 162 -26.38 -6.26 -18.60
CA ASP A 162 -27.41 -6.95 -17.81
C ASP A 162 -27.67 -6.24 -16.48
N PHE A 163 -26.63 -5.73 -15.82
CA PHE A 163 -26.80 -4.95 -14.60
C PHE A 163 -27.62 -3.68 -14.84
N VAL A 164 -27.32 -2.93 -15.90
CA VAL A 164 -28.08 -1.71 -16.26
C VAL A 164 -29.54 -2.04 -16.52
N GLU A 165 -29.81 -3.11 -17.28
CA GLU A 165 -31.19 -3.53 -17.60
C GLU A 165 -31.98 -3.92 -16.35
N ARG A 166 -31.36 -4.68 -15.44
CA ARG A 166 -31.97 -5.07 -14.15
C ARG A 166 -32.25 -3.86 -13.25
N SER A 167 -31.46 -2.81 -13.38
CA SER A 167 -31.52 -1.61 -12.53
C SER A 167 -32.39 -0.50 -13.10
N LYS A 168 -33.06 -0.68 -14.26
CA LYS A 168 -33.83 0.36 -14.98
C LYS A 168 -34.87 1.07 -14.16
N GLY A 169 -35.40 0.44 -13.10
CA GLY A 169 -36.46 1.01 -12.23
C GLY A 169 -35.94 1.76 -11.00
N LYS A 170 -34.63 1.89 -10.82
CA LYS A 170 -34.01 2.52 -9.65
C LYS A 170 -32.77 3.32 -10.06
N PRO A 171 -32.34 4.32 -9.28
CA PRO A 171 -31.03 4.89 -9.47
C PRO A 171 -29.97 3.81 -9.25
N PHE A 172 -28.90 3.85 -10.02
CA PHE A 172 -27.86 2.83 -9.93
C PHE A 172 -26.44 3.41 -9.97
N PHE A 173 -25.52 2.63 -9.45
CA PHE A 173 -24.08 2.83 -9.54
C PHE A 173 -23.43 1.55 -10.06
N LEU A 174 -22.82 1.63 -11.24
CA LEU A 174 -22.05 0.55 -11.83
C LEU A 174 -20.56 0.91 -11.84
N TYR A 175 -19.75 0.04 -11.27
CA TYR A 175 -18.28 0.10 -11.42
C TYR A 175 -17.84 -1.05 -12.34
N LEU A 176 -17.78 -0.76 -13.65
CA LEU A 176 -17.21 -1.67 -14.65
C LEU A 176 -15.70 -1.49 -14.67
N SER A 177 -14.98 -2.48 -14.20
CA SER A 177 -13.54 -2.46 -14.00
C SER A 177 -12.88 -3.62 -14.75
N HIS A 178 -12.58 -3.41 -16.03
CA HIS A 178 -11.96 -4.44 -16.86
C HIS A 178 -10.59 -4.88 -16.33
N TYR A 179 -10.21 -6.14 -16.59
CA TYR A 179 -8.84 -6.61 -16.42
C TYR A 179 -7.95 -6.13 -17.57
N ALA A 180 -8.50 -6.06 -18.78
CA ALA A 180 -7.85 -5.48 -19.94
C ALA A 180 -7.56 -3.97 -19.71
N PRO A 181 -6.44 -3.46 -20.23
CA PRO A 181 -5.39 -4.12 -20.98
C PRO A 181 -4.17 -4.53 -20.11
N HIS A 182 -4.38 -5.12 -18.94
CA HIS A 182 -3.28 -5.56 -18.07
C HIS A 182 -2.46 -6.68 -18.74
N SER A 183 -1.13 -6.60 -18.62
CA SER A 183 -0.24 -7.70 -19.07
C SER A 183 -0.47 -8.98 -18.20
N ILE A 184 -0.46 -10.17 -18.76
CA ILE A 184 0.00 -10.55 -20.11
C ILE A 184 -1.05 -10.11 -21.14
N LEU A 185 -0.60 -9.42 -22.21
CA LEU A 185 -1.50 -8.97 -23.26
C LEU A 185 -1.94 -10.17 -24.10
N ASN A 186 -3.25 -10.30 -24.24
CA ASN A 186 -3.86 -11.42 -24.95
C ASN A 186 -5.20 -10.93 -25.54
N GLY A 187 -5.15 -10.32 -26.72
CA GLY A 187 -6.31 -9.80 -27.43
C GLY A 187 -7.04 -10.86 -28.23
N ARG A 188 -8.27 -10.57 -28.63
CA ARG A 188 -9.05 -11.42 -29.56
C ARG A 188 -8.28 -11.62 -30.86
N PRO A 189 -8.16 -12.86 -31.37
CA PRO A 189 -7.34 -13.18 -32.55
C PRO A 189 -7.72 -12.40 -33.80
N ASP A 190 -9.03 -12.23 -34.06
CA ASP A 190 -9.54 -11.46 -35.20
C ASP A 190 -9.10 -9.99 -35.16
N LEU A 191 -9.14 -9.36 -33.99
CA LEU A 191 -8.69 -8.00 -33.79
C LEU A 191 -7.16 -7.89 -33.84
N VAL A 192 -6.45 -8.84 -33.25
CA VAL A 192 -4.98 -8.88 -33.34
C VAL A 192 -4.54 -8.96 -34.80
N ASP A 193 -5.17 -9.78 -35.62
CA ASP A 193 -4.89 -9.90 -37.05
C ASP A 193 -5.24 -8.62 -37.83
N LYS A 194 -6.35 -7.95 -37.47
CA LYS A 194 -6.70 -6.62 -38.01
C LYS A 194 -5.56 -5.61 -37.81
N TYR A 195 -5.04 -5.51 -36.58
CA TYR A 195 -3.98 -4.57 -36.25
C TYR A 195 -2.61 -4.96 -36.83
N ARG A 196 -2.32 -6.26 -36.97
CA ARG A 196 -1.15 -6.75 -37.67
C ARG A 196 -1.15 -6.35 -39.14
N LYS A 197 -2.32 -6.40 -39.81
CA LYS A 197 -2.48 -5.93 -41.17
C LYS A 197 -2.40 -4.41 -41.29
N LYS A 198 -2.93 -3.68 -40.30
CA LYS A 198 -2.90 -2.22 -40.28
C LYS A 198 -1.48 -1.65 -40.22
N HIS A 199 -0.59 -2.30 -39.45
CA HIS A 199 0.81 -1.91 -39.33
C HIS A 199 1.68 -3.17 -39.24
N PRO A 200 2.14 -3.72 -40.38
CA PRO A 200 3.04 -4.87 -40.38
C PRO A 200 4.36 -4.54 -39.66
N PRO A 201 4.94 -5.49 -38.90
CA PRO A 201 6.17 -5.25 -38.16
C PRO A 201 7.35 -4.97 -39.09
N GLY A 202 8.02 -3.85 -38.88
CA GLY A 202 9.27 -3.51 -39.53
C GLY A 202 10.48 -4.20 -38.90
N PRO A 203 11.63 -4.29 -39.59
CA PRO A 203 12.84 -4.92 -39.06
C PRO A 203 13.37 -4.29 -37.78
N SER A 204 13.13 -2.99 -37.59
CA SER A 204 13.55 -2.19 -36.43
C SER A 204 12.57 -2.25 -35.26
N GLU A 205 11.36 -2.77 -35.46
CA GLU A 205 10.28 -2.79 -34.46
C GLU A 205 10.16 -4.14 -33.72
N ARG A 206 11.17 -5.00 -33.84
CA ARG A 206 11.20 -6.33 -33.23
C ARG A 206 11.60 -6.32 -31.75
N ASP A 207 11.04 -5.43 -30.96
CA ASP A 207 11.16 -5.54 -29.53
C ASP A 207 10.24 -6.66 -29.03
N ARG A 208 10.83 -7.67 -28.40
CA ARG A 208 10.08 -8.83 -27.87
C ARG A 208 9.08 -8.40 -26.81
N CYS A 209 7.81 -8.39 -27.13
CA CYS A 209 6.74 -8.30 -26.13
C CYS A 209 6.60 -9.65 -25.41
N TYR A 210 7.54 -9.99 -24.52
CA TYR A 210 7.45 -11.24 -23.74
C TYR A 210 6.18 -11.35 -22.87
N LEU A 211 5.41 -10.26 -22.78
CA LEU A 211 4.13 -10.14 -22.09
C LEU A 211 2.93 -10.24 -23.05
N CYS A 212 3.15 -10.52 -24.34
CA CYS A 212 2.09 -10.78 -25.32
C CYS A 212 1.98 -12.28 -25.58
N GLN A 213 0.77 -12.81 -25.66
CA GLN A 213 0.52 -14.21 -25.92
C GLN A 213 -0.72 -14.37 -26.79
N ASP A 214 -0.59 -15.07 -27.91
CA ASP A 214 -1.73 -15.44 -28.74
C ASP A 214 -2.55 -16.56 -28.06
N ALA A 215 -3.86 -16.49 -28.17
CA ALA A 215 -4.77 -17.44 -27.56
C ALA A 215 -4.57 -18.83 -28.16
N GLY A 216 -4.21 -19.81 -27.33
CA GLY A 216 -4.13 -21.20 -27.74
C GLY A 216 -2.98 -21.60 -28.66
N LEU A 217 -2.15 -20.66 -29.08
CA LEU A 217 -1.02 -20.92 -30.00
C LEU A 217 0.28 -21.03 -29.22
N LYS A 218 0.85 -22.23 -29.14
CA LYS A 218 2.22 -22.45 -28.72
C LYS A 218 3.14 -21.90 -29.83
N GLY A 219 3.89 -20.85 -29.55
CA GLY A 219 5.02 -20.50 -30.38
C GLY A 219 5.01 -19.14 -31.06
N ASP A 220 4.01 -18.29 -30.91
CA ASP A 220 4.04 -16.93 -31.47
C ASP A 220 4.80 -15.93 -30.58
N ALA A 221 5.73 -16.43 -29.81
CA ALA A 221 6.69 -15.62 -29.07
C ALA A 221 7.64 -14.83 -29.98
N GLY A 222 7.47 -14.89 -31.28
CA GLY A 222 8.39 -14.33 -32.28
C GLY A 222 7.96 -13.01 -32.92
N ASN A 223 6.67 -12.67 -32.91
CA ASN A 223 6.15 -11.52 -33.65
C ASN A 223 5.85 -10.37 -32.71
N HIS A 224 6.79 -9.44 -32.61
CA HIS A 224 6.77 -8.36 -31.63
C HIS A 224 6.76 -7.02 -32.29
N TRP A 225 5.99 -6.13 -31.69
CA TRP A 225 5.79 -4.78 -32.16
C TRP A 225 6.44 -3.80 -31.22
N ALA A 226 6.90 -2.69 -31.78
CA ALA A 226 7.24 -1.53 -31.02
C ALA A 226 6.08 -1.15 -30.07
N SER A 227 6.42 -0.61 -28.93
CA SER A 227 5.45 -0.19 -27.91
C SER A 227 4.34 0.75 -28.41
N HIS A 228 4.54 1.39 -29.57
CA HIS A 228 3.56 2.28 -30.20
C HIS A 228 2.48 1.54 -31.03
N HIS A 229 2.79 0.37 -31.56
CA HIS A 229 1.95 -0.38 -32.49
C HIS A 229 1.72 -1.81 -32.02
N ASN A 230 1.45 -1.98 -30.75
CA ASN A 230 1.20 -3.30 -30.17
C ASN A 230 -0.19 -3.80 -30.53
N PRO A 231 -0.34 -4.84 -31.37
CA PRO A 231 -1.64 -5.30 -31.85
C PRO A 231 -2.49 -5.94 -30.75
N HIS A 232 -1.88 -6.61 -29.77
CA HIS A 232 -2.63 -7.16 -28.64
C HIS A 232 -3.20 -6.06 -27.76
N LEU A 233 -2.43 -5.00 -27.48
CA LEU A 233 -2.92 -3.85 -26.74
C LEU A 233 -4.08 -3.18 -27.47
N ALA A 234 -3.93 -2.96 -28.77
CA ALA A 234 -4.96 -2.34 -29.60
C ALA A 234 -6.25 -3.18 -29.63
N ALA A 235 -6.14 -4.50 -29.80
CA ALA A 235 -7.26 -5.44 -29.76
C ALA A 235 -7.98 -5.43 -28.41
N MET A 236 -7.22 -5.40 -27.30
CA MET A 236 -7.80 -5.32 -25.95
C MET A 236 -8.53 -3.99 -25.71
N LEU A 237 -7.99 -2.88 -26.21
CA LEU A 237 -8.62 -1.57 -26.13
C LEU A 237 -9.88 -1.47 -26.98
N GLU A 238 -9.90 -2.07 -28.16
CA GLU A 238 -11.07 -2.13 -29.02
C GLU A 238 -12.20 -2.95 -28.36
N SER A 239 -11.88 -4.09 -27.72
CA SER A 239 -12.88 -4.85 -26.95
C SER A 239 -13.47 -4.06 -25.77
N ILE A 240 -12.68 -3.18 -25.13
CA ILE A 240 -13.22 -2.23 -24.12
C ILE A 240 -14.12 -1.22 -24.80
N ASP A 241 -13.70 -0.66 -25.93
CA ASP A 241 -14.47 0.35 -26.69
C ASP A 241 -15.82 -0.19 -27.17
N ASP A 242 -15.84 -1.44 -27.68
CA ASP A 242 -17.08 -2.15 -28.02
C ASP A 242 -18.07 -2.19 -26.85
N GLY A 243 -17.56 -2.49 -25.63
CA GLY A 243 -18.36 -2.51 -24.42
C GLY A 243 -18.95 -1.15 -24.06
N ILE A 244 -18.22 -0.06 -24.29
CA ILE A 244 -18.72 1.29 -24.10
C ILE A 244 -19.83 1.60 -25.08
N GLY A 245 -19.70 1.15 -26.33
CA GLY A 245 -20.74 1.23 -27.35
C GLY A 245 -22.02 0.50 -26.94
N LEU A 246 -21.87 -0.75 -26.44
CA LEU A 246 -22.98 -1.56 -25.95
C LEU A 246 -23.71 -0.90 -24.76
N LEU A 247 -22.98 -0.38 -23.80
CA LEU A 247 -23.56 0.32 -22.63
C LEU A 247 -24.26 1.61 -23.04
N ALA A 248 -23.64 2.44 -23.87
CA ALA A 248 -24.25 3.67 -24.36
C ALA A 248 -25.56 3.39 -25.10
N LYS A 249 -25.57 2.39 -26.00
CA LYS A 249 -26.77 1.94 -26.71
C LYS A 249 -27.85 1.46 -25.74
N LYS A 250 -27.49 0.63 -24.76
CA LYS A 250 -28.44 0.14 -23.76
C LYS A 250 -29.07 1.28 -22.93
N LEU A 251 -28.28 2.27 -22.53
CA LEU A 251 -28.78 3.45 -21.82
C LEU A 251 -29.75 4.28 -22.68
N GLU A 252 -29.45 4.41 -23.97
CA GLU A 252 -30.39 5.08 -24.95
C GLU A 252 -31.68 4.29 -25.10
N GLU A 253 -31.61 2.97 -25.32
CA GLU A 253 -32.78 2.09 -25.44
C GLU A 253 -33.71 2.13 -24.22
N LEU A 254 -33.16 2.29 -23.03
CA LEU A 254 -33.90 2.35 -21.78
C LEU A 254 -34.34 3.78 -21.40
N GLY A 255 -34.00 4.81 -22.20
CA GLY A 255 -34.28 6.21 -21.89
C GLY A 255 -33.52 6.76 -20.69
N LEU A 256 -32.39 6.15 -20.31
CA LEU A 256 -31.57 6.51 -19.15
C LEU A 256 -30.38 7.42 -19.48
N ALA A 257 -30.05 7.58 -20.77
CA ALA A 257 -28.83 8.24 -21.21
C ALA A 257 -28.72 9.70 -20.76
N GLU A 258 -29.82 10.45 -20.69
CA GLU A 258 -29.84 11.85 -20.25
C GLU A 258 -29.49 12.02 -18.79
N ASN A 259 -29.96 11.13 -17.91
CA ASN A 259 -29.78 11.20 -16.46
C ASN A 259 -28.72 10.21 -15.95
N THR A 260 -27.81 9.77 -16.78
CA THR A 260 -26.68 8.91 -16.40
C THR A 260 -25.36 9.67 -16.53
N ILE A 261 -24.61 9.72 -15.42
CA ILE A 261 -23.22 10.16 -15.40
C ILE A 261 -22.37 9.00 -15.94
N PHE A 262 -21.76 9.18 -17.13
CA PHE A 262 -20.85 8.21 -17.72
C PHE A 262 -19.42 8.71 -17.55
N ILE A 263 -18.60 7.97 -16.81
CA ILE A 263 -17.20 8.28 -16.54
C ILE A 263 -16.33 7.18 -17.14
N PHE A 264 -15.37 7.56 -17.96
CA PHE A 264 -14.29 6.67 -18.42
C PHE A 264 -12.95 7.16 -17.88
N SER A 265 -12.16 6.27 -17.28
CA SER A 265 -10.81 6.58 -16.80
C SER A 265 -9.93 5.32 -16.77
N SER A 266 -8.65 5.50 -16.39
CA SER A 266 -7.69 4.41 -16.14
C SER A 266 -7.18 4.48 -14.72
N ASP A 267 -6.74 3.32 -14.17
CA ASP A 267 -6.25 3.24 -12.79
C ASP A 267 -4.77 3.62 -12.63
N ASN A 268 -4.00 3.64 -13.71
CA ASN A 268 -2.62 4.13 -13.78
C ASN A 268 -2.20 4.33 -15.24
N GLY A 269 -1.04 4.91 -15.43
CA GLY A 269 -0.43 5.04 -16.75
C GLY A 269 -0.02 3.72 -17.39
N GLY A 270 0.25 3.72 -18.67
CA GLY A 270 0.61 2.54 -19.44
C GLY A 270 1.95 1.92 -19.02
N GLU A 271 2.04 0.60 -19.12
CA GLU A 271 3.26 -0.16 -18.86
C GLU A 271 4.26 0.03 -20.02
N ARG A 272 5.43 0.61 -19.74
CA ARG A 272 6.44 0.97 -20.76
C ARG A 272 6.97 -0.19 -21.60
N LYS A 273 6.82 -1.42 -21.13
CA LYS A 273 7.29 -2.60 -21.87
C LYS A 273 6.32 -3.07 -22.96
N VAL A 274 5.09 -2.58 -22.95
CA VAL A 274 4.03 -3.00 -23.87
C VAL A 274 3.35 -1.82 -24.58
N THR A 275 3.57 -0.57 -24.10
CA THR A 275 3.01 0.64 -24.71
C THR A 275 3.92 1.84 -24.48
N SER A 276 3.62 2.94 -25.19
CA SER A 276 4.26 4.24 -25.01
C SER A 276 3.30 5.22 -24.34
N ASN A 277 3.81 5.98 -23.38
CA ASN A 277 3.10 7.11 -22.79
C ASN A 277 3.55 8.47 -23.37
N ALA A 278 4.38 8.46 -24.41
CA ALA A 278 4.87 9.68 -25.03
C ALA A 278 3.72 10.62 -25.43
N PRO A 279 3.88 11.96 -25.26
CA PRO A 279 5.12 12.66 -24.90
C PRO A 279 5.43 12.65 -23.37
N LEU A 280 4.58 12.04 -22.53
CA LEU A 280 4.73 12.03 -21.08
C LEU A 280 5.84 11.06 -20.66
N ARG A 281 6.68 11.48 -19.69
CA ARG A 281 7.78 10.67 -19.14
C ARG A 281 7.25 9.53 -18.29
N GLY A 282 7.92 8.39 -18.32
CA GLY A 282 7.66 7.27 -17.44
C GLY A 282 6.43 6.44 -17.81
N GLY A 283 5.89 5.74 -16.84
CA GLY A 283 4.73 4.87 -16.97
C GLY A 283 4.36 4.19 -15.66
N LYS A 284 3.52 3.18 -15.74
CA LYS A 284 3.06 2.41 -14.58
C LYS A 284 4.17 2.18 -13.55
N SER A 285 3.86 2.36 -12.28
CA SER A 285 4.75 2.31 -11.11
C SER A 285 5.66 3.52 -10.90
N GLN A 286 5.63 4.55 -11.74
CA GLN A 286 6.47 5.73 -11.62
C GLN A 286 5.63 6.99 -11.36
N LEU A 287 6.15 7.94 -10.57
CA LEU A 287 5.46 9.19 -10.25
C LEU A 287 5.64 10.29 -11.32
N TYR A 288 6.27 9.98 -12.46
CA TYR A 288 6.27 10.85 -13.62
C TYR A 288 4.87 10.92 -14.26
N GLU A 289 4.62 11.95 -15.06
CA GLU A 289 3.32 12.20 -15.71
C GLU A 289 2.79 10.96 -16.42
N GLY A 290 3.65 10.22 -17.15
CA GLY A 290 3.25 9.00 -17.86
C GLY A 290 2.79 7.84 -16.95
N GLY A 291 3.08 7.91 -15.65
CA GLY A 291 2.64 6.88 -14.70
C GLY A 291 1.36 7.24 -13.95
N ILE A 292 1.08 8.53 -13.77
CA ILE A 292 -0.03 9.01 -12.93
C ILE A 292 -1.06 9.85 -13.70
N ARG A 293 -0.74 10.43 -14.83
CA ARG A 293 -1.69 11.19 -15.66
C ARG A 293 -2.43 10.23 -16.57
N VAL A 294 -3.75 10.19 -16.44
CA VAL A 294 -4.62 9.19 -17.05
C VAL A 294 -5.72 9.84 -17.87
N PRO A 295 -6.31 9.15 -18.86
CA PRO A 295 -7.48 9.67 -19.54
C PRO A 295 -8.66 9.81 -18.59
N LEU A 296 -9.48 10.82 -18.80
CA LEU A 296 -10.76 11.01 -18.13
C LEU A 296 -11.75 11.67 -19.09
N ILE A 297 -12.88 11.02 -19.29
CA ILE A 297 -14.02 11.54 -20.05
C ILE A 297 -15.24 11.48 -19.15
N VAL A 298 -16.00 12.57 -19.09
CA VAL A 298 -17.27 12.66 -18.33
C VAL A 298 -18.38 13.11 -19.26
N ARG A 299 -19.45 12.32 -19.36
CA ARG A 299 -20.68 12.67 -20.08
C ARG A 299 -21.85 12.67 -19.11
N TRP A 300 -22.61 13.75 -19.05
CA TRP A 300 -23.85 13.87 -18.28
C TRP A 300 -24.74 14.99 -18.83
N PRO A 301 -25.55 14.72 -19.86
CA PRO A 301 -26.38 15.75 -20.50
C PRO A 301 -27.34 16.42 -19.53
N GLY A 302 -28.12 15.64 -18.75
CA GLY A 302 -29.06 16.17 -17.77
C GLY A 302 -28.41 16.98 -16.65
N GLY A 303 -27.13 16.74 -16.35
CA GLY A 303 -26.33 17.51 -15.42
C GLY A 303 -25.68 18.75 -16.03
N LYS A 304 -25.90 19.03 -17.33
CA LYS A 304 -25.33 20.15 -18.08
C LYS A 304 -23.81 20.14 -18.14
N VAL A 305 -23.20 18.96 -18.24
CA VAL A 305 -21.80 18.81 -18.60
C VAL A 305 -21.67 19.17 -20.07
N PRO A 306 -20.80 20.14 -20.45
CA PRO A 306 -20.73 20.63 -21.83
C PRO A 306 -20.10 19.59 -22.75
N GLU A 307 -20.67 19.48 -23.95
CA GLU A 307 -20.18 18.60 -25.02
C GLU A 307 -18.99 19.18 -25.77
N ASP A 308 -18.14 18.30 -26.27
CA ASP A 308 -16.94 18.62 -27.08
C ASP A 308 -16.02 19.68 -26.47
N LYS A 309 -15.87 19.63 -25.16
CA LYS A 309 -14.97 20.56 -24.44
C LYS A 309 -13.78 19.82 -23.84
N ILE A 310 -12.72 20.59 -23.66
CA ILE A 310 -11.50 20.16 -23.01
C ILE A 310 -11.37 20.89 -21.67
N CYS A 311 -11.11 20.12 -20.61
CA CYS A 311 -10.79 20.65 -19.30
C CYS A 311 -9.30 20.44 -18.99
N THR A 312 -8.62 21.53 -18.64
CA THR A 312 -7.20 21.53 -18.25
C THR A 312 -7.01 21.63 -16.74
N GLN A 313 -8.09 21.70 -15.96
CA GLN A 313 -8.00 21.75 -14.50
C GLN A 313 -7.51 20.42 -13.93
N PRO A 314 -6.53 20.44 -13.00
CA PRO A 314 -6.04 19.22 -12.37
C PRO A 314 -7.09 18.58 -11.45
N VAL A 315 -7.46 17.34 -11.76
CA VAL A 315 -8.38 16.52 -10.95
C VAL A 315 -7.74 15.16 -10.63
N VAL A 316 -8.19 14.50 -9.60
CA VAL A 316 -7.67 13.20 -9.18
C VAL A 316 -8.82 12.24 -8.83
N ASN A 317 -8.60 10.94 -8.95
CA ASN A 317 -9.67 9.94 -8.88
C ASN A 317 -10.42 9.86 -7.53
N HIS A 318 -9.82 10.24 -6.41
CA HIS A 318 -10.56 10.30 -5.14
C HIS A 318 -11.53 11.48 -5.05
N ASP A 319 -11.52 12.39 -6.03
CA ASP A 319 -12.53 13.43 -6.19
C ASP A 319 -13.87 12.87 -6.67
N PHE A 320 -13.88 11.70 -7.30
CA PHE A 320 -15.12 11.09 -7.78
C PHE A 320 -16.11 10.84 -6.63
N TYR A 321 -15.62 10.43 -5.47
CA TYR A 321 -16.46 10.18 -4.32
C TYR A 321 -17.30 11.41 -3.90
N PRO A 322 -16.70 12.55 -3.48
CA PRO A 322 -17.50 13.74 -3.13
C PRO A 322 -18.25 14.33 -4.32
N THR A 323 -17.72 14.22 -5.55
CA THR A 323 -18.40 14.74 -6.75
C THR A 323 -19.68 13.99 -7.06
N LEU A 324 -19.65 12.66 -6.99
CA LEU A 324 -20.82 11.83 -7.24
C LEU A 324 -21.86 11.96 -6.14
N LEU A 325 -21.44 12.11 -4.88
CA LEU A 325 -22.38 12.40 -3.79
C LEU A 325 -23.07 13.76 -3.97
N GLU A 326 -22.34 14.81 -4.34
CA GLU A 326 -22.91 16.12 -4.61
C GLU A 326 -23.87 16.07 -5.81
N ALA A 327 -23.50 15.36 -6.88
CA ALA A 327 -24.36 15.16 -8.06
C ALA A 327 -25.66 14.42 -7.71
N ALA A 328 -25.61 13.48 -6.77
CA ALA A 328 -26.75 12.72 -6.27
C ALA A 328 -27.55 13.43 -5.15
N GLY A 329 -27.10 14.60 -4.69
CA GLY A 329 -27.72 15.31 -3.56
C GLY A 329 -27.52 14.63 -2.21
N ILE A 330 -26.53 13.77 -2.07
CA ILE A 330 -26.24 12.97 -0.88
C ILE A 330 -25.10 13.65 -0.07
N LYS A 331 -25.30 13.78 1.24
CA LYS A 331 -24.24 14.29 2.13
C LYS A 331 -23.23 13.18 2.43
N PRO A 332 -21.93 13.51 2.47
CA PRO A 332 -20.92 12.56 2.95
C PRO A 332 -21.18 12.13 4.40
N ASP A 333 -20.72 10.93 4.75
CA ASP A 333 -20.72 10.47 6.14
C ASP A 333 -19.76 11.33 6.98
N PRO A 334 -20.22 12.00 8.05
CA PRO A 334 -19.40 12.91 8.83
C PRO A 334 -18.25 12.20 9.58
N ALA A 335 -18.36 10.89 9.80
CA ALA A 335 -17.31 10.11 10.44
C ALA A 335 -16.13 9.79 9.51
N GLN A 336 -16.31 9.96 8.19
CA GLN A 336 -15.24 9.68 7.21
C GLN A 336 -14.59 10.97 6.70
N VAL A 337 -13.31 11.14 7.01
CA VAL A 337 -12.50 12.23 6.44
C VAL A 337 -12.35 12.00 4.94
N LEU A 338 -12.66 13.00 4.12
CA LEU A 338 -12.42 12.98 2.68
C LEU A 338 -11.17 13.80 2.34
N ASP A 339 -10.28 13.23 1.53
CA ASP A 339 -9.14 13.96 0.95
C ASP A 339 -9.49 14.51 -0.45
N GLY A 340 -10.49 13.91 -1.11
CA GLY A 340 -11.07 14.40 -2.36
C GLY A 340 -11.92 15.65 -2.16
N VAL A 341 -12.01 16.46 -3.21
CA VAL A 341 -12.91 17.61 -3.28
C VAL A 341 -13.89 17.42 -4.42
N SER A 342 -15.12 17.93 -4.27
CA SER A 342 -16.06 17.88 -5.37
C SER A 342 -15.56 18.71 -6.57
N THR A 343 -15.59 18.11 -7.72
CA THR A 343 -15.27 18.72 -9.02
C THR A 343 -16.52 18.95 -9.88
N LEU A 344 -17.72 18.88 -9.30
CA LEU A 344 -18.98 19.05 -10.03
C LEU A 344 -19.06 20.41 -10.72
N ALA A 345 -18.58 21.48 -10.06
CA ALA A 345 -18.50 22.80 -10.67
C ALA A 345 -17.56 22.83 -11.88
N THR A 346 -16.43 22.11 -11.79
CA THR A 346 -15.47 21.94 -12.90
C THR A 346 -16.08 21.14 -14.06
N TRP A 347 -16.88 20.12 -13.79
CA TRP A 347 -17.57 19.36 -14.83
C TRP A 347 -18.57 20.21 -15.60
N LYS A 348 -19.30 21.11 -14.91
CA LYS A 348 -20.26 22.03 -15.55
C LYS A 348 -19.59 23.24 -16.22
N ASN A 349 -18.46 23.67 -15.69
CA ASN A 349 -17.66 24.76 -16.25
C ASN A 349 -16.18 24.36 -16.26
N PRO A 350 -15.61 23.98 -17.41
CA PRO A 350 -14.22 23.53 -17.56
C PRO A 350 -13.15 24.55 -17.11
N LYS A 351 -13.53 25.80 -16.90
CA LYS A 351 -12.63 26.86 -16.38
C LYS A 351 -12.64 26.96 -14.86
N ALA A 352 -13.64 26.38 -14.19
CA ALA A 352 -13.73 26.41 -12.72
C ALA A 352 -12.68 25.48 -12.12
N ALA A 353 -11.77 26.03 -11.34
CA ALA A 353 -10.74 25.26 -10.66
C ALA A 353 -11.33 24.49 -9.44
N PRO A 354 -10.88 23.25 -9.18
CA PRO A 354 -11.19 22.55 -7.94
C PRO A 354 -10.73 23.31 -6.69
N LYS A 355 -11.47 23.18 -5.59
CA LYS A 355 -11.19 23.88 -4.32
C LYS A 355 -10.00 23.27 -3.57
N ARG A 356 -8.85 23.15 -4.21
CA ARG A 356 -7.59 22.72 -3.60
C ARG A 356 -6.41 23.45 -4.23
N LYS A 357 -5.29 23.54 -3.50
CA LYS A 357 -4.07 24.19 -3.99
C LYS A 357 -3.10 23.22 -4.65
N ALA A 358 -3.02 21.99 -4.16
CA ALA A 358 -2.03 21.01 -4.63
C ALA A 358 -2.57 19.59 -4.68
N LEU A 359 -1.97 18.77 -5.54
CA LEU A 359 -2.10 17.30 -5.58
C LEU A 359 -0.87 16.66 -4.97
N HIS A 360 -1.06 15.53 -4.30
CA HIS A 360 0.02 14.83 -3.61
C HIS A 360 0.02 13.36 -3.99
N TRP A 361 1.21 12.77 -3.99
CA TRP A 361 1.42 11.33 -4.17
C TRP A 361 2.39 10.82 -3.12
N HIS A 362 2.15 9.60 -2.67
CA HIS A 362 2.98 8.92 -1.69
C HIS A 362 3.08 7.45 -2.08
N TYR A 363 4.25 7.05 -2.54
CA TYR A 363 4.52 5.71 -3.06
C TYR A 363 5.79 5.14 -2.39
N PRO A 364 5.69 4.76 -1.11
CA PRO A 364 6.81 4.25 -0.33
C PRO A 364 6.99 2.76 -0.63
N LEU A 365 8.01 2.43 -1.38
CA LEU A 365 8.34 1.05 -1.75
C LEU A 365 9.48 0.51 -0.90
N ASP A 366 9.37 -0.72 -0.43
CA ASP A 366 10.44 -1.43 0.27
C ASP A 366 11.62 -1.77 -0.66
N LYS A 367 11.31 -2.00 -1.93
CA LYS A 367 12.27 -2.28 -3.01
C LYS A 367 11.77 -1.67 -4.32
N PRO A 368 12.67 -1.33 -5.25
CA PRO A 368 12.26 -0.85 -6.55
C PRO A 368 11.30 -1.81 -7.24
N HIS A 369 10.26 -1.25 -7.84
CA HIS A 369 9.31 -2.02 -8.63
C HIS A 369 9.98 -2.50 -9.93
N PHE A 370 9.67 -3.71 -10.39
CA PHE A 370 10.26 -4.30 -11.60
C PHE A 370 9.99 -3.51 -12.90
N LEU A 371 9.01 -2.60 -12.88
CA LEU A 371 8.72 -1.66 -13.97
C LEU A 371 9.46 -0.31 -13.82
N GLY A 372 10.39 -0.19 -12.88
CA GLY A 372 11.24 0.97 -12.70
C GLY A 372 10.73 2.02 -11.71
N GLY A 373 9.63 1.73 -10.99
CA GLY A 373 9.20 2.59 -9.88
C GLY A 373 10.14 2.49 -8.69
N VAL A 374 10.37 3.61 -8.04
CA VAL A 374 11.19 3.73 -6.84
C VAL A 374 10.40 4.36 -5.71
N SER A 375 10.85 4.18 -4.47
CA SER A 375 10.23 4.75 -3.29
C SER A 375 10.31 6.29 -3.35
N ALA A 376 9.16 6.96 -3.45
CA ALA A 376 9.10 8.41 -3.67
C ALA A 376 7.77 9.00 -3.22
N GLY A 377 7.76 10.32 -3.01
CA GLY A 377 6.57 11.15 -2.90
C GLY A 377 6.60 12.27 -3.94
N ALA A 378 5.46 12.87 -4.22
CA ALA A 378 5.40 14.02 -5.12
C ALA A 378 4.31 15.01 -4.69
N ILE A 379 4.51 16.27 -5.06
CA ILE A 379 3.52 17.34 -4.97
C ILE A 379 3.44 18.07 -6.30
N ARG A 380 2.22 18.38 -6.74
CA ARG A 380 1.94 19.30 -7.84
C ARG A 380 1.14 20.49 -7.32
N GLU A 381 1.69 21.69 -7.45
CA GLU A 381 1.00 22.95 -7.16
C GLU A 381 1.06 23.87 -8.39
N GLY A 382 -0.09 24.17 -8.96
CA GLY A 382 -0.14 24.83 -10.27
C GLY A 382 0.57 23.99 -11.34
N ASP A 383 1.55 24.61 -12.01
CA ASP A 383 2.39 23.93 -13.02
C ASP A 383 3.68 23.36 -12.45
N TRP A 384 3.97 23.59 -11.17
CA TRP A 384 5.17 23.07 -10.54
C TRP A 384 4.95 21.68 -9.99
N LYS A 385 5.88 20.76 -10.25
CA LYS A 385 5.89 19.40 -9.70
C LYS A 385 7.23 19.08 -9.09
N LEU A 386 7.23 18.70 -7.81
CA LEU A 386 8.40 18.19 -7.10
C LEU A 386 8.22 16.68 -6.87
N ILE A 387 9.24 15.91 -7.17
CA ILE A 387 9.37 14.50 -6.77
C ILE A 387 10.47 14.41 -5.72
N GLU A 388 10.16 13.83 -4.56
CA GLU A 388 11.11 13.50 -3.50
C GLU A 388 11.35 11.99 -3.47
N TYR A 389 12.60 11.58 -3.56
CA TYR A 389 13.01 10.19 -3.43
C TYR A 389 13.32 9.85 -1.97
N PHE A 390 12.75 8.74 -1.49
CA PHE A 390 12.91 8.32 -0.09
C PHE A 390 14.16 7.45 0.14
N ASP A 391 14.96 7.22 -0.89
CA ASP A 391 16.21 6.48 -0.78
C ASP A 391 17.32 7.38 -0.23
N PRO A 392 17.78 7.16 1.00
CA PRO A 392 18.84 8.00 1.60
C PRO A 392 20.20 7.86 0.90
N ALA A 393 20.40 6.78 0.13
CA ALA A 393 21.64 6.57 -0.62
C ALA A 393 21.68 7.37 -1.94
N ARG A 394 20.57 7.97 -2.37
CA ARG A 394 20.55 8.81 -3.57
C ARG A 394 21.18 10.17 -3.31
N SER A 395 22.04 10.59 -4.21
CA SER A 395 22.59 11.95 -4.24
C SER A 395 21.59 12.97 -4.78
N ASP A 396 20.74 12.53 -5.74
CA ASP A 396 19.63 13.27 -6.34
C ASP A 396 18.33 13.01 -5.56
N LYS A 397 18.18 13.69 -4.44
CA LYS A 397 17.00 13.53 -3.56
C LYS A 397 15.72 14.10 -4.15
N PHE A 398 15.82 15.10 -5.00
CA PHE A 398 14.69 15.82 -5.59
C PHE A 398 14.82 15.94 -7.11
N GLU A 399 13.69 15.92 -7.80
CA GLU A 399 13.53 16.41 -9.17
C GLU A 399 12.39 17.45 -9.18
N LEU A 400 12.62 18.58 -9.85
CA LEU A 400 11.68 19.70 -9.97
C LEU A 400 11.35 19.97 -11.44
N PHE A 401 10.07 20.07 -11.77
CA PHE A 401 9.60 20.30 -13.14
C PHE A 401 8.59 21.45 -13.23
N ASP A 402 8.66 22.24 -14.30
CA ASP A 402 7.65 23.20 -14.73
C ASP A 402 6.79 22.54 -15.82
N LEU A 403 5.67 21.93 -15.44
CA LEU A 403 4.79 21.18 -16.36
C LEU A 403 4.09 22.08 -17.38
N GLY A 404 4.01 23.39 -17.11
CA GLY A 404 3.46 24.35 -18.08
C GLY A 404 4.36 24.54 -19.30
N LYS A 405 5.68 24.43 -19.10
CA LYS A 405 6.68 24.56 -20.18
C LYS A 405 7.23 23.21 -20.62
N ASP A 406 7.31 22.24 -19.72
CA ASP A 406 7.87 20.91 -19.94
C ASP A 406 6.95 19.81 -19.40
N PRO A 407 5.81 19.54 -20.05
CA PRO A 407 4.92 18.45 -19.64
C PRO A 407 5.55 17.06 -19.80
N SER A 408 6.69 16.98 -20.46
CA SER A 408 7.45 15.74 -20.69
C SER A 408 8.50 15.46 -19.62
N GLU A 409 8.66 16.36 -18.64
CA GLU A 409 9.59 16.20 -17.49
C GLU A 409 11.04 15.89 -17.94
N LYS A 410 11.51 16.55 -19.03
CA LYS A 410 12.85 16.34 -19.59
C LYS A 410 13.93 17.12 -18.87
N LYS A 411 13.58 18.29 -18.33
CA LYS A 411 14.51 19.22 -17.68
C LYS A 411 14.27 19.30 -16.20
N ASP A 412 15.13 18.67 -15.42
CA ASP A 412 15.15 18.83 -13.96
C ASP A 412 15.66 20.23 -13.59
N LEU A 413 14.90 20.97 -12.77
CA LEU A 413 15.19 22.29 -12.30
C LEU A 413 15.61 22.34 -10.81
N ALA A 414 15.74 21.20 -10.15
CA ALA A 414 15.97 21.16 -8.70
C ALA A 414 17.25 21.89 -8.27
N SER A 415 18.33 21.76 -9.04
CA SER A 415 19.59 22.45 -8.76
C SER A 415 19.55 23.94 -9.11
N SER A 416 18.68 24.36 -10.05
CA SER A 416 18.57 25.75 -10.50
C SER A 416 17.57 26.60 -9.73
N ASP A 417 16.59 25.95 -9.06
CA ASP A 417 15.58 26.62 -8.20
C ASP A 417 15.45 25.93 -6.83
N PRO A 418 16.48 25.96 -5.98
CA PRO A 418 16.47 25.33 -4.68
C PRO A 418 15.42 25.92 -3.74
N LYS A 419 15.06 27.21 -3.91
CA LYS A 419 14.02 27.87 -3.13
C LYS A 419 12.65 27.26 -3.39
N ARG A 420 12.33 26.96 -4.64
CA ARG A 420 11.08 26.30 -5.02
C ARG A 420 11.04 24.84 -4.50
N VAL A 421 12.17 24.13 -4.55
CA VAL A 421 12.30 22.81 -3.95
C VAL A 421 11.94 22.87 -2.47
N GLU A 422 12.52 23.79 -1.70
CA GLU A 422 12.27 23.94 -0.26
C GLU A 422 10.79 24.27 0.04
N GLU A 423 10.21 25.22 -0.70
CA GLU A 423 8.78 25.60 -0.54
C GLU A 423 7.84 24.41 -0.75
N LEU A 424 8.03 23.65 -1.85
CA LEU A 424 7.17 22.51 -2.18
C LEU A 424 7.42 21.33 -1.25
N HIS A 425 8.67 21.11 -0.84
CA HIS A 425 9.03 20.04 0.09
C HIS A 425 8.41 20.27 1.47
N HIS A 426 8.42 21.49 2.02
CA HIS A 426 7.74 21.81 3.26
C HIS A 426 6.23 21.50 3.17
N LYS A 427 5.57 21.91 2.06
CA LYS A 427 4.14 21.57 1.84
C LYS A 427 3.89 20.07 1.75
N LEU A 428 4.82 19.32 1.17
CA LEU A 428 4.73 17.86 1.09
C LEU A 428 4.90 17.19 2.45
N ILE A 429 5.81 17.72 3.31
CA ILE A 429 5.99 17.28 4.70
C ILE A 429 4.70 17.56 5.50
N ASP A 430 4.19 18.79 5.47
CA ASP A 430 2.97 19.17 6.17
C ASP A 430 1.77 18.31 5.77
N TRP A 431 1.68 18.00 4.47
CA TRP A 431 0.63 17.13 3.97
C TRP A 431 0.79 15.69 4.52
N ARG A 432 2.01 15.14 4.53
CA ARG A 432 2.28 13.80 5.11
C ARG A 432 1.89 13.74 6.58
N GLU A 433 2.22 14.74 7.36
CA GLU A 433 1.85 14.80 8.77
C GLU A 433 0.33 14.81 8.98
N ARG A 434 -0.39 15.60 8.20
CA ARG A 434 -1.87 15.70 8.29
C ARG A 434 -2.58 14.43 7.84
N THR A 435 -2.03 13.70 6.89
CA THR A 435 -2.64 12.47 6.34
C THR A 435 -2.16 11.20 7.01
N GLY A 436 -1.14 11.28 7.87
CA GLY A 436 -0.48 10.11 8.45
C GLY A 436 0.36 9.34 7.43
N ALA A 437 0.70 9.95 6.28
CA ALA A 437 1.54 9.33 5.27
C ALA A 437 2.97 9.14 5.78
N ARG A 438 3.40 7.89 5.89
CA ARG A 438 4.68 7.53 6.53
C ARG A 438 5.67 7.04 5.50
N ILE A 439 6.92 7.45 5.65
CA ILE A 439 8.04 6.91 4.87
C ILE A 439 8.57 5.70 5.66
N PRO A 440 8.42 4.47 5.16
CA PRO A 440 8.96 3.30 5.83
C PRO A 440 10.48 3.36 5.82
N SER A 441 11.11 3.04 6.94
CA SER A 441 12.54 2.85 6.95
C SER A 441 12.93 1.57 6.21
N ARG A 442 13.92 1.68 5.32
CA ARG A 442 14.45 0.51 4.61
C ARG A 442 15.34 -0.31 5.54
N PRO A 443 15.32 -1.63 5.40
CA PRO A 443 16.28 -2.47 6.08
C PRO A 443 17.74 -2.12 5.71
N LEU A 444 18.62 -2.22 6.68
CA LEU A 444 20.05 -1.90 6.59
C LEU A 444 20.93 -3.14 6.46
N LEU A 445 20.66 -4.18 7.25
CA LEU A 445 21.47 -5.40 7.31
C LEU A 445 20.83 -6.58 6.58
N ALA A 446 19.50 -6.60 6.53
CA ALA A 446 18.70 -7.70 6.03
C ALA A 446 17.87 -7.30 4.80
N SER A 447 17.67 -8.20 3.87
CA SER A 447 16.72 -8.05 2.76
C SER A 447 15.46 -8.84 3.06
N PRO A 448 14.27 -8.20 3.14
CA PRO A 448 13.02 -8.93 3.36
C PRO A 448 12.76 -9.95 2.26
N ARG A 449 12.28 -11.12 2.67
CA ARG A 449 11.84 -12.21 1.81
C ARG A 449 10.33 -12.42 1.94
N ASN A 450 9.89 -13.66 2.02
CA ASN A 450 8.49 -13.98 2.19
C ASN A 450 7.97 -13.52 3.55
N LEU A 451 6.72 -13.04 3.58
CA LEU A 451 6.02 -12.71 4.81
C LEU A 451 5.80 -14.02 5.61
N HIS A 452 6.26 -14.07 6.85
CA HIS A 452 5.95 -15.14 7.78
C HIS A 452 4.56 -14.94 8.38
N PHE A 453 4.32 -13.76 8.94
CA PHE A 453 3.00 -13.35 9.42
C PHE A 453 2.89 -11.82 9.43
N GLY A 454 1.66 -11.33 9.44
CA GLY A 454 1.36 -9.91 9.55
C GLY A 454 -0.02 -9.69 10.12
N GLU A 455 -0.25 -8.51 10.70
CA GLU A 455 -1.49 -8.13 11.35
C GLU A 455 -1.78 -6.66 11.11
N HIS A 456 -2.98 -6.34 10.65
CA HIS A 456 -3.45 -4.97 10.39
C HIS A 456 -4.58 -4.53 11.31
N PHE A 457 -5.03 -5.38 12.20
CA PHE A 457 -6.07 -5.13 13.20
C PHE A 457 -7.39 -4.52 12.64
N SER A 458 -7.59 -4.54 11.33
CA SER A 458 -8.67 -3.82 10.64
C SER A 458 -10.07 -4.41 10.86
N GLU A 459 -10.18 -5.64 11.35
CA GLU A 459 -11.45 -6.38 11.47
C GLU A 459 -12.14 -6.24 12.82
N GLY A 460 -11.65 -5.37 13.70
CA GLY A 460 -12.22 -5.18 15.04
C GLY A 460 -11.89 -6.30 16.02
N GLN A 461 -11.13 -7.30 15.62
CA GLN A 461 -10.67 -8.42 16.44
C GLN A 461 -9.19 -8.70 16.20
N VAL A 462 -8.50 -9.15 17.23
CA VAL A 462 -7.17 -9.73 17.11
C VAL A 462 -7.31 -11.12 16.50
N SER A 463 -6.48 -11.45 15.50
CA SER A 463 -6.56 -12.76 14.86
C SER A 463 -6.34 -13.91 15.86
N GLU A 464 -6.90 -15.09 15.56
CA GLU A 464 -6.77 -16.28 16.40
C GLU A 464 -5.31 -16.76 16.60
N ASN A 465 -4.37 -16.20 15.85
CA ASN A 465 -2.94 -16.48 15.96
C ASN A 465 -2.28 -15.84 17.20
N TRP A 466 -3.01 -15.01 17.91
CA TRP A 466 -2.54 -14.41 19.15
C TRP A 466 -3.21 -15.05 20.35
N PHE A 467 -2.47 -15.13 21.47
CA PHE A 467 -3.09 -15.41 22.77
C PHE A 467 -3.76 -14.12 23.24
N PHE A 468 -5.06 -14.01 22.94
CA PHE A 468 -5.85 -12.84 23.30
C PHE A 468 -6.02 -12.73 24.81
N GLN A 469 -5.84 -11.52 25.32
CA GLN A 469 -6.04 -11.16 26.73
C GLN A 469 -6.99 -9.97 26.81
N LYS A 470 -7.80 -9.91 27.84
CA LYS A 470 -8.86 -8.90 28.06
C LYS A 470 -8.35 -7.44 28.01
N GLU A 471 -7.06 -7.25 28.27
CA GLU A 471 -6.40 -5.96 28.30
C GLU A 471 -6.09 -5.38 26.91
N TRP A 472 -6.19 -6.20 25.88
CA TRP A 472 -5.91 -5.82 24.52
C TRP A 472 -7.20 -5.81 23.70
N GLN A 473 -7.44 -4.72 23.00
CA GLN A 473 -8.63 -4.54 22.18
C GLN A 473 -8.24 -3.94 20.82
N VAL A 474 -9.05 -4.22 19.81
CA VAL A 474 -8.94 -3.54 18.51
C VAL A 474 -10.02 -2.47 18.46
N GLU A 475 -9.60 -1.21 18.43
CA GLU A 475 -10.47 -0.05 18.33
C GLU A 475 -10.14 0.76 17.07
N ASN A 476 -11.13 0.99 16.22
CA ASN A 476 -10.97 1.74 14.97
C ASN A 476 -9.84 1.22 14.06
N GLY A 477 -9.68 -0.11 13.99
CA GLY A 477 -8.65 -0.73 13.17
C GLY A 477 -7.24 -0.71 13.76
N VAL A 478 -7.10 -0.43 15.04
CA VAL A 478 -5.82 -0.30 15.74
C VAL A 478 -5.81 -1.18 17.00
N LEU A 479 -4.77 -1.95 17.19
CA LEU A 479 -4.56 -2.71 18.43
C LEU A 479 -4.17 -1.75 19.55
N ARG A 480 -4.92 -1.77 20.64
CA ARG A 480 -4.70 -0.93 21.82
C ARG A 480 -4.68 -1.74 23.10
N ARG A 481 -3.77 -1.37 23.99
CA ARG A 481 -3.82 -1.84 25.38
C ARG A 481 -4.57 -0.82 26.23
N ASN A 482 -5.71 -1.25 26.81
CA ASN A 482 -6.59 -0.38 27.60
C ASN A 482 -6.14 -0.24 29.07
N GLN A 483 -6.65 0.82 29.74
CA GLN A 483 -6.20 1.27 31.06
C GLN A 483 -6.50 0.33 32.23
N PHE A 484 -7.47 -0.55 32.11
CA PHE A 484 -8.01 -1.27 33.26
C PHE A 484 -7.89 -2.76 33.06
N ALA A 485 -6.96 -3.34 33.65
CA ALA A 485 -7.04 -4.64 34.24
C ALA A 485 -5.70 -5.39 34.25
N GLY A 486 -5.42 -6.08 35.28
CA GLY A 486 -4.61 -7.26 35.33
C GLY A 486 -3.11 -7.08 35.09
N GLN A 487 -2.41 -8.09 35.53
CA GLN A 487 -0.95 -8.17 35.49
C GLN A 487 -0.39 -8.53 34.07
N ASN A 488 -1.26 -8.88 33.11
CA ASN A 488 -0.83 -9.37 31.81
C ASN A 488 -0.47 -8.22 30.86
N LYS A 489 0.81 -7.92 30.80
CA LYS A 489 1.39 -6.83 30.01
C LYS A 489 1.76 -7.22 28.58
N ARG A 490 1.67 -8.51 28.22
CA ARG A 490 2.17 -9.08 26.97
C ARG A 490 1.05 -9.66 26.13
N LEU A 491 1.12 -9.41 24.85
CA LEU A 491 0.36 -10.09 23.81
C LEU A 491 1.30 -11.02 23.05
N PHE A 492 1.03 -12.32 23.05
CA PHE A 492 1.90 -13.34 22.46
C PHE A 492 1.35 -13.81 21.11
N TYR A 493 2.24 -13.98 20.16
CA TYR A 493 1.96 -14.73 18.94
C TYR A 493 2.13 -16.22 19.19
N LYS A 494 1.17 -17.08 18.73
CA LYS A 494 1.09 -18.48 19.17
C LYS A 494 2.24 -19.35 18.68
N GLU A 495 2.64 -19.23 17.44
CA GLU A 495 3.64 -20.12 16.84
C GLU A 495 4.60 -19.35 15.94
N PRO A 496 5.38 -18.41 16.52
CA PRO A 496 6.41 -17.77 15.73
C PRO A 496 7.52 -18.78 15.43
N ASN A 497 7.93 -18.87 14.19
CA ASN A 497 9.06 -19.71 13.79
C ASN A 497 9.88 -18.97 12.72
N PHE A 498 10.91 -18.25 13.17
CA PHE A 498 11.81 -17.54 12.26
C PHE A 498 13.20 -17.35 12.89
N LYS A 499 14.23 -17.31 12.07
CA LYS A 499 15.61 -17.03 12.49
C LYS A 499 16.04 -15.63 12.07
N ASP A 500 16.38 -15.46 10.81
CA ASP A 500 16.66 -14.18 10.22
C ASP A 500 15.36 -13.51 9.77
N ALA A 501 15.13 -12.28 10.21
CA ALA A 501 13.86 -11.61 9.97
C ALA A 501 13.99 -10.10 9.83
N VAL A 502 13.07 -9.50 9.10
CA VAL A 502 12.75 -8.08 9.17
C VAL A 502 11.37 -7.94 9.80
N ILE A 503 11.30 -7.29 10.95
CA ILE A 503 10.07 -6.98 11.66
C ILE A 503 9.80 -5.51 11.48
N ARG A 504 8.60 -5.17 11.01
CA ARG A 504 8.14 -3.79 10.87
C ARG A 504 6.81 -3.65 11.56
N PHE A 505 6.63 -2.59 12.34
CA PHE A 505 5.36 -2.26 12.97
C PHE A 505 5.22 -0.77 13.17
N GLU A 506 3.98 -0.34 13.24
CA GLU A 506 3.61 1.01 13.60
C GLU A 506 3.20 1.07 15.05
N PHE A 507 3.60 2.13 15.74
CA PHE A 507 3.25 2.33 17.13
C PHE A 507 3.02 3.79 17.46
N ARG A 508 2.24 4.01 18.52
CA ARG A 508 1.95 5.32 19.05
C ARG A 508 1.91 5.27 20.58
N PHE A 509 2.59 6.21 21.20
CA PHE A 509 2.40 6.48 22.61
C PHE A 509 1.14 7.32 22.79
N ASP A 510 0.15 6.79 23.50
CA ASP A 510 -0.96 7.59 24.00
C ASP A 510 -0.64 8.05 25.44
N GLU A 511 -0.62 7.13 26.41
CA GLU A 511 -0.27 7.41 27.80
C GLU A 511 0.91 6.57 28.29
N ALA A 512 1.23 5.47 27.60
CA ALA A 512 2.31 4.57 27.97
C ALA A 512 3.67 5.28 28.06
N LYS A 513 4.56 4.74 28.89
CA LYS A 513 5.93 5.22 29.06
C LYS A 513 6.98 4.25 28.52
N ASP A 514 6.64 2.96 28.45
CA ASP A 514 7.54 1.88 28.02
C ASP A 514 6.77 0.85 27.21
N MET A 515 7.26 0.55 26.03
CA MET A 515 6.82 -0.53 25.17
C MET A 515 8.01 -1.40 24.80
N ARG A 516 7.76 -2.68 24.53
CA ARG A 516 8.82 -3.62 24.16
C ARG A 516 8.35 -4.58 23.08
N LEU A 517 9.23 -4.87 22.16
CA LEU A 517 9.11 -6.03 21.30
C LEU A 517 10.08 -7.09 21.82
N VAL A 518 9.55 -8.28 22.12
CA VAL A 518 10.25 -9.35 22.82
C VAL A 518 10.35 -10.56 21.90
N THR A 519 11.55 -11.08 21.69
CA THR A 519 11.79 -12.30 20.92
C THR A 519 12.67 -13.28 21.69
N GLY A 520 12.53 -14.56 21.41
CA GLY A 520 13.32 -15.59 22.09
C GLY A 520 13.12 -17.00 21.55
N ALA A 521 13.71 -17.95 22.24
CA ALA A 521 13.63 -19.37 21.93
C ALA A 521 13.33 -20.20 23.20
N SER A 522 12.78 -21.41 23.05
CA SER A 522 12.61 -22.39 24.13
C SER A 522 11.89 -21.85 25.39
N GLY A 523 10.87 -20.99 25.18
CA GLY A 523 10.08 -20.44 26.29
C GLY A 523 10.71 -19.24 27.01
N HIS A 524 11.92 -18.83 26.62
CA HIS A 524 12.62 -17.69 27.21
C HIS A 524 12.86 -16.59 26.17
N TYR A 525 12.74 -15.33 26.58
CA TYR A 525 13.15 -14.24 25.73
C TYR A 525 14.66 -14.00 25.82
N ASN A 526 15.29 -13.80 24.68
CA ASN A 526 16.73 -13.55 24.57
C ASN A 526 17.07 -12.19 23.96
N THR A 527 16.13 -11.55 23.26
CA THR A 527 16.32 -10.24 22.67
C THR A 527 15.09 -9.37 22.88
N VAL A 528 15.30 -8.17 23.37
CA VAL A 528 14.24 -7.20 23.64
C VAL A 528 14.63 -5.85 23.05
N VAL A 529 13.74 -5.28 22.26
CA VAL A 529 13.81 -3.89 21.84
C VAL A 529 12.88 -3.08 22.74
N HIS A 530 13.48 -2.25 23.58
CA HIS A 530 12.76 -1.33 24.45
C HIS A 530 12.53 -0.01 23.73
N ILE A 531 11.31 0.52 23.82
CA ILE A 531 10.92 1.81 23.27
C ILE A 531 10.29 2.62 24.41
N ARG A 532 10.96 3.71 24.81
CA ARG A 532 10.53 4.63 25.86
C ARG A 532 10.29 6.00 25.26
N ARG A 533 9.56 6.85 25.93
CA ARG A 533 9.22 8.19 25.39
C ARG A 533 10.42 9.04 25.02
N ASP A 534 11.55 8.86 25.68
CA ASP A 534 12.76 9.68 25.52
C ASP A 534 13.93 8.95 24.86
N HIS A 535 13.83 7.62 24.66
CA HIS A 535 14.87 6.81 24.05
C HIS A 535 14.40 5.40 23.69
N PHE A 536 15.19 4.70 22.88
CA PHE A 536 15.03 3.26 22.66
C PHE A 536 16.37 2.54 22.67
N PHE A 537 16.35 1.22 22.99
CA PHE A 537 17.58 0.43 23.13
C PHE A 537 17.34 -1.06 22.90
N ILE A 538 18.43 -1.80 22.64
CA ILE A 538 18.42 -3.26 22.55
C ILE A 538 19.05 -3.84 23.81
N GLN A 539 18.37 -4.86 24.34
CA GLN A 539 18.83 -5.69 25.43
C GLN A 539 18.80 -7.15 25.01
N THR A 540 19.88 -7.91 25.27
CA THR A 540 19.91 -9.36 25.07
C THR A 540 20.10 -10.07 26.38
N ALA A 541 19.70 -11.36 26.47
CA ALA A 541 20.21 -12.23 27.50
C ALA A 541 21.73 -12.32 27.37
N GLN A 542 22.43 -12.53 28.48
CA GLN A 542 23.88 -12.67 28.48
C GLN A 542 24.30 -14.09 28.05
N ASP A 543 23.49 -15.08 28.44
CA ASP A 543 23.67 -16.50 28.17
C ASP A 543 22.34 -17.27 28.29
N ASP A 544 22.39 -18.60 28.17
CA ASP A 544 21.23 -19.48 28.18
C ASP A 544 20.54 -19.63 29.57
N ARG A 545 21.08 -19.01 30.60
CA ARG A 545 20.48 -19.02 31.96
C ARG A 545 19.24 -18.14 32.09
N GLY A 546 18.87 -17.45 31.03
CA GLY A 546 17.61 -16.72 30.94
C GLY A 546 17.73 -15.21 31.12
N PRO A 547 16.58 -14.54 31.17
CA PRO A 547 16.50 -13.08 31.06
C PRO A 547 17.04 -12.29 32.24
N TRP A 548 17.29 -12.93 33.36
CA TRP A 548 17.84 -12.29 34.59
C TRP A 548 19.28 -11.79 34.38
N PHE A 549 20.00 -12.41 33.45
CA PHE A 549 21.34 -12.03 33.07
C PHE A 549 21.29 -11.31 31.71
N SER A 550 20.89 -10.07 31.72
CA SER A 550 20.69 -9.30 30.50
C SER A 550 21.75 -8.22 30.31
N MET A 551 22.09 -7.97 29.05
CA MET A 551 23.07 -6.96 28.64
C MET A 551 22.41 -5.93 27.72
N ARG A 552 22.58 -4.65 28.05
CA ARG A 552 22.19 -3.53 27.20
C ARG A 552 23.31 -3.19 26.24
N HIS A 553 23.04 -3.15 24.95
CA HIS A 553 24.05 -2.96 23.91
C HIS A 553 24.23 -1.53 23.46
N SER A 554 23.18 -0.97 22.90
CA SER A 554 23.21 0.40 22.41
C SER A 554 21.87 1.09 22.64
N GLU A 555 21.91 2.40 22.70
CA GLU A 555 20.79 3.25 23.07
C GLU A 555 20.77 4.48 22.18
N CYS A 556 19.59 4.90 21.76
CA CYS A 556 19.35 6.07 20.94
C CYS A 556 18.36 6.99 21.66
N ALA A 557 18.75 8.22 21.95
CA ALA A 557 17.86 9.23 22.45
C ALA A 557 16.91 9.69 21.33
N TYR A 558 15.61 9.68 21.61
CA TYR A 558 14.57 10.14 20.68
C TYR A 558 13.33 10.56 21.45
N ASP A 559 12.83 11.77 21.21
CA ASP A 559 11.67 12.32 21.89
C ASP A 559 10.38 11.92 21.14
N PHE A 560 9.76 10.83 21.56
CA PHE A 560 8.49 10.35 21.00
C PHE A 560 7.31 11.19 21.51
N LYS A 561 6.70 11.96 20.63
CA LYS A 561 5.54 12.79 20.97
C LYS A 561 4.29 11.92 21.16
N PRO A 562 3.52 12.10 22.24
CA PRO A 562 2.23 11.43 22.44
C PRO A 562 1.28 11.70 21.28
N GLY A 563 0.46 10.71 20.93
CA GLY A 563 -0.52 10.81 19.84
C GLY A 563 0.07 10.74 18.43
N LYS A 564 1.40 10.84 18.26
CA LYS A 564 2.08 10.72 16.97
C LYS A 564 2.44 9.25 16.69
N TRP A 565 2.17 8.79 15.48
CA TRP A 565 2.56 7.47 15.02
C TRP A 565 4.01 7.43 14.54
N TYR A 566 4.66 6.30 14.77
CA TYR A 566 6.04 6.00 14.36
C TYR A 566 6.13 4.63 13.72
N VAL A 567 7.09 4.43 12.81
CA VAL A 567 7.41 3.13 12.22
C VAL A 567 8.75 2.67 12.77
N MET A 568 8.79 1.49 13.41
CA MET A 568 10.01 0.81 13.82
C MET A 568 10.30 -0.32 12.84
N THR A 569 11.54 -0.42 12.40
CA THR A 569 12.07 -1.59 11.68
C THR A 569 13.13 -2.26 12.55
N ILE A 570 13.00 -3.56 12.75
CA ILE A 570 13.95 -4.39 13.49
C ILE A 570 14.44 -5.49 12.55
N GLU A 571 15.75 -5.66 12.45
CA GLU A 571 16.36 -6.61 11.55
C GLU A 571 17.24 -7.57 12.32
N PHE A 572 16.98 -8.86 12.14
CA PHE A 572 17.80 -9.94 12.65
C PHE A 572 18.52 -10.60 11.49
N ILE A 573 19.82 -10.75 11.57
CA ILE A 573 20.65 -11.44 10.59
C ILE A 573 21.87 -12.10 11.24
N GLY A 574 21.86 -13.43 11.37
CA GLY A 574 22.85 -14.18 12.15
C GLY A 574 22.93 -13.67 13.60
N ASP A 575 24.14 -13.35 14.06
CA ASP A 575 24.42 -12.86 15.42
C ASP A 575 24.18 -11.35 15.62
N GLN A 576 23.45 -10.69 14.71
CA GLN A 576 23.26 -9.24 14.71
C GLN A 576 21.79 -8.84 14.74
N VAL A 577 21.50 -7.75 15.44
CA VAL A 577 20.20 -7.09 15.40
C VAL A 577 20.39 -5.58 15.32
N VAL A 578 19.62 -4.93 14.47
CA VAL A 578 19.47 -3.47 14.42
C VAL A 578 18.00 -3.10 14.54
N ALA A 579 17.69 -2.09 15.33
CA ALA A 579 16.36 -1.49 15.36
C ALA A 579 16.50 0.00 15.04
N HIS A 580 15.65 0.50 14.15
CA HIS A 580 15.76 1.88 13.70
C HIS A 580 14.42 2.50 13.32
N LEU A 581 14.36 3.82 13.42
CA LEU A 581 13.29 4.67 12.94
C LEU A 581 13.69 5.26 11.61
N ASN A 582 13.93 5.53 10.71
CA ASN A 582 14.33 6.23 9.48
C ASN A 582 15.84 6.27 9.18
N HIS A 583 16.58 5.21 9.46
CA HIS A 583 18.05 5.09 9.26
C HIS A 583 18.94 6.04 10.08
N GLU A 584 18.42 7.13 10.59
CA GLU A 584 19.20 8.14 11.35
C GLU A 584 19.19 7.84 12.84
N HIS A 585 18.07 7.36 13.37
CA HIS A 585 17.88 6.99 14.75
C HIS A 585 17.89 5.46 14.84
N LEU A 586 18.98 4.89 15.32
CA LEU A 586 19.16 3.44 15.33
C LEU A 586 19.91 2.94 16.56
N VAL A 587 19.68 1.68 16.88
CA VAL A 587 20.38 0.90 17.89
C VAL A 587 20.84 -0.43 17.29
N TYR A 588 21.98 -0.92 17.73
CA TYR A 588 22.62 -2.11 17.17
C TYR A 588 23.18 -3.00 18.27
N ALA A 589 23.05 -4.30 18.10
CA ALA A 589 23.70 -5.30 18.92
C ALA A 589 24.31 -6.40 18.06
N LYS A 590 25.43 -6.94 18.53
CA LYS A 590 26.04 -8.16 18.02
C LYS A 590 26.35 -9.08 19.20
N HIS A 591 25.73 -10.26 19.23
CA HIS A 591 25.92 -11.24 20.29
C HIS A 591 25.51 -12.65 19.81
N PRO A 592 26.24 -13.73 20.16
CA PRO A 592 25.91 -15.09 19.72
C PRO A 592 24.48 -15.55 20.06
N ILE A 593 23.93 -15.09 21.17
CA ILE A 593 22.56 -15.42 21.62
C ILE A 593 21.48 -14.94 20.63
N ILE A 594 21.82 -14.05 19.70
CA ILE A 594 20.89 -13.54 18.67
C ILE A 594 20.72 -14.57 17.55
N ASP A 595 21.74 -15.40 17.28
CA ASP A 595 21.74 -16.37 16.19
C ASP A 595 20.99 -17.66 16.53
N GLN A 596 19.70 -17.53 16.83
CA GLN A 596 18.82 -18.63 17.23
C GLN A 596 17.49 -18.61 16.46
N GLU A 597 16.84 -19.77 16.33
CA GLU A 597 15.44 -19.85 15.94
C GLU A 597 14.56 -19.16 16.98
N ARG A 598 13.62 -18.34 16.53
CA ARG A 598 12.69 -17.60 17.40
C ARG A 598 11.35 -18.28 17.43
N THR A 599 11.08 -18.95 18.54
CA THR A 599 9.81 -19.62 18.84
C THR A 599 8.98 -18.83 19.85
N TYR A 600 9.44 -17.64 20.20
CA TYR A 600 8.78 -16.73 21.11
C TYR A 600 8.75 -15.32 20.53
N PHE A 601 7.55 -14.73 20.44
CA PHE A 601 7.33 -13.36 19.95
C PHE A 601 6.21 -12.71 20.75
N ALA A 602 6.45 -11.54 21.31
CA ALA A 602 5.43 -10.79 22.04
C ALA A 602 5.60 -9.28 21.90
N ILE A 603 4.49 -8.58 21.98
CA ILE A 603 4.42 -7.14 22.26
C ILE A 603 4.13 -6.96 23.73
N GLN A 604 4.89 -6.13 24.44
CA GLN A 604 4.68 -5.80 25.83
C GLN A 604 4.49 -4.30 26.01
N VAL A 605 3.55 -3.91 26.85
CA VAL A 605 3.33 -2.53 27.28
C VAL A 605 3.21 -2.52 28.81
N ASP A 606 4.07 -1.77 29.49
CA ASP A 606 4.11 -1.79 30.96
C ASP A 606 2.96 -1.02 31.61
N GLN A 607 2.46 0.01 30.95
CA GLN A 607 1.27 0.79 31.37
C GLN A 607 0.30 0.89 30.19
N ALA A 608 -0.98 1.16 30.48
CA ALA A 608 -1.98 1.35 29.42
C ALA A 608 -1.66 2.53 28.51
N GLY A 609 -2.32 2.61 27.36
CA GLY A 609 -2.25 3.75 26.45
C GLY A 609 -1.08 3.67 25.46
N ALA A 610 -0.92 2.51 24.80
CA ALA A 610 -0.12 2.37 23.60
C ALA A 610 -0.97 1.73 22.50
N SER A 611 -0.75 2.19 21.28
CA SER A 611 -1.43 1.70 20.07
C SER A 611 -0.44 1.12 19.09
N PHE A 612 -0.85 0.05 18.39
CA PHE A 612 -0.04 -0.65 17.38
C PHE A 612 -0.86 -0.92 16.13
N ASP A 613 -0.18 -0.91 14.98
CA ASP A 613 -0.76 -1.24 13.69
C ASP A 613 0.32 -1.78 12.74
N ASN A 614 -0.12 -2.33 11.59
CA ASN A 614 0.75 -2.75 10.50
C ASN A 614 1.95 -3.61 10.92
N LEU A 615 1.74 -4.56 11.85
CA LEU A 615 2.78 -5.47 12.24
C LEU A 615 3.04 -6.49 11.12
N GLN A 616 4.29 -6.56 10.67
CA GLN A 616 4.74 -7.47 9.63
C GLN A 616 6.05 -8.12 10.03
N VAL A 617 6.15 -9.44 9.87
CA VAL A 617 7.37 -10.21 10.08
C VAL A 617 7.72 -10.95 8.80
N PHE A 618 8.82 -10.56 8.18
CA PHE A 618 9.33 -11.15 6.97
C PHE A 618 10.52 -12.03 7.29
N GLY A 619 10.67 -13.18 6.62
CA GLY A 619 11.96 -13.87 6.55
C GLY A 619 12.99 -12.96 5.90
N ALA A 620 14.27 -13.16 6.23
CA ALA A 620 15.32 -12.29 5.73
C ALA A 620 16.47 -13.05 5.06
N GLY A 621 17.21 -12.34 4.22
CA GLY A 621 18.51 -12.70 3.71
C GLY A 621 19.47 -11.53 3.89
N ARG A 622 20.76 -11.72 3.66
CA ARG A 622 21.75 -10.64 3.78
C ARG A 622 21.49 -9.54 2.76
N HIS A 623 21.51 -8.29 3.20
CA HIS A 623 21.42 -7.14 2.30
C HIS A 623 22.68 -7.03 1.45
N ARG A 624 22.55 -6.71 0.15
CA ARG A 624 23.71 -6.59 -0.78
C ARG A 624 24.70 -5.52 -0.34
N ASP A 625 24.22 -4.40 0.23
CA ASP A 625 25.03 -3.26 0.66
C ASP A 625 25.33 -3.32 2.18
N ARG A 626 25.26 -4.51 2.78
CA ARG A 626 25.38 -4.71 4.23
C ARG A 626 26.68 -4.14 4.81
N GLU A 627 27.79 -4.25 4.13
CA GLU A 627 29.09 -3.78 4.64
C GLU A 627 29.14 -2.26 4.76
N SER A 628 28.70 -1.55 3.72
CA SER A 628 28.61 -0.08 3.76
C SER A 628 27.58 0.39 4.79
N ASN A 629 26.44 -0.30 4.91
CA ASN A 629 25.42 0.00 5.90
C ASN A 629 25.93 -0.28 7.33
N LEU A 630 26.73 -1.32 7.54
CA LEU A 630 27.33 -1.61 8.83
C LEU A 630 28.31 -0.51 9.26
N ALA A 631 29.09 0.03 8.34
CA ALA A 631 29.95 1.19 8.60
C ALA A 631 29.12 2.43 8.99
N HIS A 632 27.99 2.66 8.33
CA HIS A 632 27.04 3.73 8.70
C HIS A 632 26.46 3.52 10.11
N ILE A 633 26.01 2.30 10.43
CA ILE A 633 25.49 1.93 11.76
C ILE A 633 26.53 2.20 12.85
N GLN A 634 27.78 1.77 12.64
CA GLN A 634 28.87 1.97 13.60
C GLN A 634 29.18 3.45 13.82
N LYS A 635 29.13 4.26 12.77
CA LYS A 635 29.34 5.71 12.85
C LYS A 635 28.19 6.42 13.57
N SER A 636 26.95 5.97 13.35
CA SER A 636 25.74 6.52 13.99
C SER A 636 25.67 6.21 15.48
N LYS A 637 26.26 5.10 15.92
CA LYS A 637 26.31 4.65 17.33
C LYS A 637 26.91 5.69 18.28
N ASN A 638 27.80 6.54 17.78
CA ASN A 638 28.48 7.58 18.58
C ASN A 638 27.74 8.92 18.57
N ARG A 639 26.63 9.05 17.87
CA ARG A 639 25.98 10.34 17.59
C ARG A 639 24.99 10.80 18.66
N PHE A 640 24.51 9.87 19.49
CA PHE A 640 23.49 10.15 20.50
C PHE A 640 23.83 9.55 21.86
N PRO A 641 24.71 10.19 22.62
CA PRO A 641 25.00 9.76 23.99
C PRO A 641 23.75 9.98 24.86
N VAL A 642 23.29 8.93 25.52
CA VAL A 642 22.15 9.03 26.43
C VAL A 642 22.64 9.62 27.76
N LYS A 643 21.90 10.57 28.34
CA LYS A 643 22.11 11.00 29.72
C LYS A 643 21.81 9.82 30.64
N LYS A 644 22.83 9.38 31.39
CA LYS A 644 22.68 8.33 32.40
C LYS A 644 21.70 8.79 33.49
N SER A 645 20.67 8.00 33.73
CA SER A 645 19.79 8.22 34.89
C SER A 645 20.40 7.60 36.15
N VAL A 646 20.01 8.07 37.33
CA VAL A 646 20.42 7.49 38.63
C VAL A 646 20.04 5.99 38.73
N ARG A 647 18.97 5.60 38.06
CA ARG A 647 18.52 4.21 37.98
C ARG A 647 19.50 3.33 37.19
N ASP A 648 20.15 3.88 36.16
CA ASP A 648 21.14 3.18 35.35
C ASP A 648 22.46 2.95 36.09
N GLU A 649 22.82 3.81 37.06
CA GLU A 649 24.00 3.58 37.90
C GLU A 649 23.85 2.37 38.81
N HIS A 650 22.64 2.16 39.36
CA HIS A 650 22.36 0.99 40.18
C HIS A 650 22.41 -0.30 39.33
N ASP A 651 21.80 -0.28 38.15
CA ASP A 651 21.82 -1.38 37.18
C ASP A 651 23.24 -1.63 36.63
N ILE A 652 24.06 -0.61 36.48
CA ILE A 652 25.49 -0.72 36.11
C ILE A 652 26.31 -1.32 37.24
N ARG A 653 26.08 -0.96 38.51
CA ARG A 653 26.75 -1.56 39.67
C ARG A 653 26.41 -3.06 39.79
N LYS A 654 25.13 -3.41 39.63
CA LYS A 654 24.67 -4.80 39.60
C LYS A 654 25.33 -5.61 38.47
N ARG A 655 25.47 -5.02 37.26
CA ARG A 655 26.15 -5.64 36.11
C ARG A 655 27.64 -5.78 36.29
N ASN A 656 28.31 -4.79 36.86
CA ASN A 656 29.76 -4.85 37.13
C ASN A 656 30.11 -5.91 38.19
N LEU A 657 29.19 -6.16 39.14
CA LEU A 657 29.31 -7.30 40.06
C LEU A 657 29.22 -8.64 39.29
N HIS A 658 28.27 -8.77 38.33
CA HIS A 658 28.13 -9.97 37.50
C HIS A 658 29.28 -10.19 36.49
N ALA A 659 29.85 -9.14 35.97
CA ALA A 659 30.92 -9.23 34.96
C ALA A 659 32.33 -9.55 35.54
N ARG A 660 32.50 -9.44 36.86
CA ARG A 660 33.82 -9.65 37.49
C ARG A 660 34.15 -11.09 37.86
N PHE A 661 33.24 -12.04 37.61
CA PHE A 661 33.41 -13.37 38.21
C PHE A 661 33.31 -14.51 37.17
N HIS A 662 34.48 -15.05 36.79
CA HIS A 662 34.62 -16.50 36.59
C HIS A 662 34.65 -17.13 37.98
N MET A 663 33.55 -17.76 38.42
CA MET A 663 33.35 -18.11 39.81
C MET A 663 33.58 -19.58 40.12
N ASP A 664 34.22 -19.83 41.27
CA ASP A 664 34.05 -21.05 42.02
C ASP A 664 32.69 -21.01 42.79
N ASP A 665 32.24 -22.16 43.28
CA ASP A 665 30.94 -22.34 43.97
C ASP A 665 30.77 -21.47 45.22
N SER A 666 31.84 -21.08 45.89
CA SER A 666 31.83 -20.28 47.12
C SER A 666 31.63 -18.80 46.81
N ALA A 667 32.26 -18.32 45.77
CA ALA A 667 32.08 -16.94 45.26
C ALA A 667 30.68 -16.75 44.69
N TYR A 668 30.10 -17.78 44.03
CA TYR A 668 28.73 -17.77 43.52
C TYR A 668 27.69 -17.63 44.65
N ARG A 669 27.84 -18.38 45.75
CA ARG A 669 26.93 -18.27 46.88
C ARG A 669 26.97 -16.90 47.55
N LYS A 670 28.15 -16.29 47.68
CA LYS A 670 28.28 -14.93 48.23
C LYS A 670 27.63 -13.89 47.33
N LEU A 671 27.71 -14.07 46.00
CA LEU A 671 27.09 -13.19 45.05
C LEU A 671 25.56 -13.32 45.07
N VAL A 672 25.01 -14.54 45.18
CA VAL A 672 23.55 -14.76 45.32
C VAL A 672 23.02 -14.01 46.53
N VAL A 673 23.70 -14.10 47.65
CA VAL A 673 23.32 -13.38 48.89
C VAL A 673 23.35 -11.86 48.71
N GLU A 674 24.38 -11.34 47.98
CA GLU A 674 24.48 -9.90 47.70
C GLU A 674 23.45 -9.42 46.68
N ILE A 675 23.10 -10.25 45.72
CA ILE A 675 22.00 -9.97 44.75
C ILE A 675 20.65 -9.96 45.48
N GLU A 676 20.41 -10.93 46.34
CA GLU A 676 19.18 -10.98 47.17
C GLU A 676 19.07 -9.77 48.09
N ARG A 677 20.21 -9.34 48.69
CA ARG A 677 20.27 -8.11 49.48
C ARG A 677 19.95 -6.87 48.67
N LEU A 678 20.55 -6.75 47.46
CA LEU A 678 20.29 -5.63 46.55
C LEU A 678 18.88 -5.61 45.97
N ASP A 679 18.29 -6.77 45.72
CA ASP A 679 16.89 -6.90 45.33
C ASP A 679 15.94 -6.57 46.48
N ALA A 680 16.27 -6.91 47.71
CA ALA A 680 15.55 -6.51 48.93
C ALA A 680 15.59 -4.99 49.14
N GLU A 681 16.77 -4.36 49.01
CA GLU A 681 16.91 -2.89 49.05
C GLU A 681 16.14 -2.19 47.95
N LYS A 682 16.06 -2.80 46.77
CA LYS A 682 15.29 -2.27 45.64
C LYS A 682 13.77 -2.38 45.88
N VAL A 683 13.31 -3.46 46.52
CA VAL A 683 11.92 -3.64 46.94
C VAL A 683 11.57 -2.63 48.02
N GLU A 684 12.46 -2.39 48.99
CA GLU A 684 12.27 -1.43 50.08
C GLU A 684 12.22 0.01 49.58
N ARG A 685 13.05 0.36 48.59
CA ARG A 685 13.06 1.71 47.96
C ARG A 685 11.96 1.95 46.91
N PHE A 686 11.43 0.89 46.31
CA PHE A 686 10.44 0.96 45.25
C PHE A 686 9.35 -0.13 45.36
N PRO A 687 8.56 -0.14 46.45
CA PRO A 687 7.62 -1.24 46.75
C PRO A 687 6.55 -1.44 45.64
N GLU A 688 6.14 -0.39 44.94
CA GLU A 688 5.12 -0.46 43.89
C GLU A 688 5.60 -1.16 42.61
N ALA A 689 6.90 -1.22 42.35
CA ALA A 689 7.46 -1.85 41.17
C ALA A 689 7.59 -3.39 41.28
N PHE A 690 7.46 -3.96 42.49
CA PHE A 690 7.75 -5.36 42.78
C PHE A 690 6.59 -6.20 43.29
N SER A 691 5.41 -5.62 43.52
CA SER A 691 4.23 -6.36 43.99
C SER A 691 3.72 -7.44 43.02
N SER A 692 4.31 -7.57 41.81
CA SER A 692 3.88 -8.50 40.78
C SER A 692 4.80 -9.73 40.54
N HIS A 693 5.83 -9.96 41.36
CA HIS A 693 6.82 -11.02 41.13
C HIS A 693 6.67 -12.29 42.00
N LYS A 694 5.56 -12.45 42.70
CA LYS A 694 5.28 -13.68 43.50
C LYS A 694 4.28 -14.63 42.83
N ALA A 695 4.34 -14.82 41.54
CA ALA A 695 3.58 -15.86 40.84
C ALA A 695 4.38 -16.40 39.66
N PHE A 696 5.36 -17.22 39.98
CA PHE A 696 5.83 -18.35 39.19
C PHE A 696 6.38 -19.40 40.10
#